data_3b0104775cdd64571ee8d72743a02b6b
#
_entry.id   3b0104775cdd64571ee8d72743a02b6b
#
_cell.length_a   1.000
_cell.length_b   1.000
_cell.length_c   1.000
_cell.angle_alpha   90.00
_cell.angle_beta   90.00
_cell.angle_gamma   90.00
#
_symmetry.space_group_name_H-M   'P 1'
#
loop_
_entity.id
_entity.type
_entity.pdbx_description
1 polymer ?
#
loop_
_entity_poly.entity_id
_entity_poly.type
_entity_poly.pdbx_seq_one_letter_code
_entity_poly.pdbx_strand_id
1 'polypeptide(L)'
;MRLNKYFLFFLLLLCFSNIKLLAQETVYSELGAGEIKKDWLIESHHYTAQIIIKDNQIILDNGLLRRSFLIRPNLACIDYTNLTNGQQLLRSIEPEANIVINKTNYAIGGLHGQKEKAYLNLNWEQSLHAMDADFYFTNYTISTIDSFVKYNPQTWMPANYGPSVQKFKGKQLVLHFASKLPALKGFIVNVHYNIYDGLPLLCKWVTIQNGADAVVVDRVVNEVLGLVEEESAVVGKPEEMKKQHGIYIETNYAFNNSMRYDISDHTTHWEMDSTYTSQVNYNYQTPCLLKVYPDKAPGIELAPNEKFTSVRTFELLMDSYDRTRRGLMIKKMYRTIAPWVTQNPIFMHLVSKNDAEVKAAIDQCVATGFEAVILSFGSHLNMEDSSTQNINRWKALADYAHQKNILLGGYSLFSSRTISPQDDVIDAKTGKPGGAFFGNAPCFGSNWGLGYRDKIVDFFKQTKFDIWENDGPYPGDVCASTTHPGHKGLDDSQWKQMNIQKGLYQTLNSMGVYINAPDWYFLDGTHKIAVGYREVNFSLSREQQIILNRQNIIDGTKEKTPSMGWGFVPLTKYQGGGPEAVLEPLQDHIKDYQQLMVQYFGAGVQACYRGPRLYDTEITRNMVRSTIDWYKKYRTILNADIIPLRRADGRDWDGWMHVDPSGTDKAFIMFFNPTLAPMTKTLTIPLYYTGMKGTATFMDDLGATKKYTLGVDHNIQITVTIPASGYKWMVIN
;
A
#
# COMPACT_ATOMS: atom_id res chain seq x y z
N MET A 1 46.18 -2.99 64.89
CA MET A 1 46.62 -3.26 63.53
C MET A 1 45.66 -4.23 62.83
N ARG A 2 44.44 -3.77 62.60
CA ARG A 2 43.41 -4.49 61.84
C ARG A 2 42.47 -3.47 61.15
N LEU A 3 43.01 -2.71 60.21
CA LEU A 3 42.19 -1.72 59.48
C LEU A 3 42.71 -1.52 58.03
N ASN A 4 42.90 -2.56 57.27
CA ASN A 4 43.33 -2.37 55.88
C ASN A 4 42.85 -3.42 54.89
N LYS A 5 41.95 -4.34 55.27
CA LYS A 5 41.41 -5.31 54.30
C LYS A 5 40.07 -4.91 53.68
N TYR A 6 39.31 -4.07 54.31
CA TYR A 6 38.00 -3.63 53.80
C TYR A 6 38.10 -2.43 52.86
N PHE A 7 39.13 -1.59 53.01
CA PHE A 7 39.34 -0.45 52.12
C PHE A 7 39.82 -0.84 50.73
N LEU A 8 40.62 -1.91 50.63
CA LEU A 8 41.10 -2.41 49.34
C LEU A 8 40.00 -3.15 48.58
N PHE A 9 39.04 -3.79 49.28
CA PHE A 9 37.91 -4.48 48.64
C PHE A 9 36.86 -3.49 48.12
N PHE A 10 36.68 -2.33 48.79
CA PHE A 10 35.78 -1.28 48.30
C PHE A 10 36.34 -0.51 47.12
N LEU A 11 37.66 -0.31 47.03
CA LEU A 11 38.32 0.30 45.85
C LEU A 11 38.30 -0.64 44.64
N LEU A 12 38.46 -1.93 44.84
CA LEU A 12 38.33 -2.93 43.76
C LEU A 12 36.89 -3.04 43.22
N LEU A 13 35.88 -2.95 44.08
CA LEU A 13 34.47 -2.94 43.66
C LEU A 13 34.10 -1.65 42.88
N LEU A 14 34.66 -0.50 43.24
CA LEU A 14 34.47 0.77 42.52
C LEU A 14 35.17 0.76 41.14
N CYS A 15 36.35 0.13 41.04
CA CYS A 15 37.01 -0.05 39.72
C CYS A 15 36.23 -0.98 38.78
N PHE A 16 35.66 -2.08 39.29
CA PHE A 16 34.87 -3.00 38.48
C PHE A 16 33.51 -2.42 38.06
N SER A 17 32.87 -1.57 38.85
CA SER A 17 31.64 -0.88 38.48
C SER A 17 31.89 0.19 37.36
N ASN A 18 33.00 0.89 37.42
CA ASN A 18 33.35 1.88 36.40
C ASN A 18 33.79 1.24 35.06
N ILE A 19 34.46 0.08 35.10
CA ILE A 19 34.85 -0.64 33.90
C ILE A 19 33.62 -1.23 33.20
N LYS A 20 32.61 -1.70 33.93
CA LYS A 20 31.34 -2.16 33.34
C LYS A 20 30.55 -1.02 32.70
N LEU A 21 30.51 0.17 33.31
CA LEU A 21 29.83 1.33 32.69
C LEU A 21 30.56 1.81 31.44
N LEU A 22 31.90 1.87 31.44
CA LEU A 22 32.69 2.29 30.29
C LEU A 22 32.56 1.28 29.14
N ALA A 23 32.54 -0.04 29.40
CA ALA A 23 32.35 -1.05 28.36
C ALA A 23 30.93 -1.02 27.77
N GLN A 24 29.93 -0.69 28.60
CA GLN A 24 28.55 -0.56 28.15
C GLN A 24 28.33 0.71 27.32
N GLU A 25 28.96 1.85 27.70
CA GLU A 25 28.94 3.08 26.90
C GLU A 25 29.70 2.92 25.58
N THR A 26 30.84 2.24 25.57
CA THR A 26 31.63 2.04 24.33
C THR A 26 30.90 1.15 23.34
N VAL A 27 30.26 0.08 23.77
CA VAL A 27 29.47 -0.81 22.91
C VAL A 27 28.26 -0.11 22.30
N TYR A 28 27.55 0.73 23.09
CA TYR A 28 26.41 1.52 22.59
C TYR A 28 26.85 2.65 21.64
N SER A 29 28.00 3.29 21.85
CA SER A 29 28.52 4.34 20.98
C SER A 29 29.11 3.79 19.66
N GLU A 30 29.70 2.61 19.67
CA GLU A 30 30.22 1.97 18.46
C GLU A 30 29.11 1.39 17.56
N LEU A 31 27.99 0.97 18.10
CA LEU A 31 26.85 0.48 17.35
C LEU A 31 25.96 1.61 16.79
N GLY A 32 26.28 2.87 17.09
CA GLY A 32 25.58 4.02 16.53
C GLY A 32 24.06 4.01 16.78
N ALA A 33 23.63 3.43 17.89
CA ALA A 33 22.29 3.67 18.44
C ALA A 33 22.22 5.10 18.95
N GLY A 34 22.31 6.07 18.03
CA GLY A 34 21.97 7.45 18.33
C GLY A 34 20.52 7.47 18.80
N GLU A 35 20.26 8.05 19.97
CA GLU A 35 18.89 8.33 20.39
C GLU A 35 18.12 8.88 19.21
N ILE A 36 17.01 8.24 18.84
CA ILE A 36 16.06 8.83 17.90
C ILE A 36 15.48 10.06 18.57
N LYS A 37 16.16 11.19 18.38
CA LYS A 37 15.79 12.46 18.99
C LYS A 37 14.49 13.06 18.45
N LYS A 38 13.99 12.51 17.29
CA LYS A 38 12.86 13.09 16.56
C LYS A 38 12.01 12.00 15.94
N ASP A 39 10.70 12.12 16.08
CA ASP A 39 9.77 11.21 15.43
C ASP A 39 9.82 11.36 13.91
N TRP A 40 10.22 10.31 13.22
CA TRP A 40 10.36 10.29 11.77
C TRP A 40 9.02 10.44 11.02
N LEU A 41 7.88 10.13 11.64
CA LEU A 41 6.57 10.41 11.06
C LEU A 41 6.31 11.91 10.95
N ILE A 42 6.88 12.70 11.88
CA ILE A 42 6.73 14.16 11.94
C ILE A 42 7.91 14.86 11.25
N GLU A 43 9.13 14.45 11.53
CA GLU A 43 10.37 15.12 11.10
C GLU A 43 11.29 14.18 10.30
N SER A 44 10.78 13.59 9.20
CA SER A 44 11.50 12.58 8.39
C SER A 44 12.78 13.06 7.72
N HIS A 45 12.92 14.37 7.50
CA HIS A 45 14.07 14.96 6.79
C HIS A 45 15.41 14.84 7.51
N HIS A 46 15.42 14.40 8.77
CA HIS A 46 16.64 14.15 9.54
C HIS A 46 17.30 12.80 9.25
N TYR A 47 16.64 11.93 8.49
CA TYR A 47 17.06 10.55 8.27
C TYR A 47 17.43 10.35 6.80
N THR A 48 18.72 10.06 6.54
CA THR A 48 19.26 9.96 5.18
C THR A 48 19.93 8.62 4.96
N ALA A 49 19.62 7.99 3.85
CA ALA A 49 20.14 6.70 3.45
C ALA A 49 21.63 6.74 3.11
N GLN A 50 22.38 5.83 3.69
CA GLN A 50 23.79 5.62 3.49
C GLN A 50 24.09 4.16 3.16
N ILE A 51 25.13 3.93 2.38
CA ILE A 51 25.73 2.61 2.15
C ILE A 51 27.19 2.73 2.53
N ILE A 52 27.60 2.02 3.58
CA ILE A 52 28.91 2.09 4.18
C ILE A 52 29.65 0.78 3.90
N ILE A 53 30.85 0.89 3.35
CA ILE A 53 31.76 -0.25 3.17
C ILE A 53 32.84 -0.11 4.22
N LYS A 54 32.91 -1.06 5.13
CA LYS A 54 33.88 -1.04 6.20
C LYS A 54 34.37 -2.46 6.48
N ASP A 55 35.68 -2.64 6.52
CA ASP A 55 36.34 -3.93 6.76
C ASP A 55 35.80 -5.02 5.82
N ASN A 56 35.16 -6.06 6.37
CA ASN A 56 34.56 -7.17 5.64
C ASN A 56 33.03 -7.03 5.54
N GLN A 57 32.47 -5.82 5.62
CA GLN A 57 31.03 -5.60 5.68
C GLN A 57 30.53 -4.55 4.69
N ILE A 58 29.28 -4.74 4.24
CA ILE A 58 28.45 -3.75 3.57
C ILE A 58 27.29 -3.43 4.49
N ILE A 59 27.08 -2.13 4.80
CA ILE A 59 26.06 -1.69 5.75
C ILE A 59 25.11 -0.72 5.05
N LEU A 60 23.82 -1.06 5.03
CA LEU A 60 22.74 -0.17 4.68
C LEU A 60 22.23 0.47 5.97
N ASP A 61 22.25 1.80 6.06
CA ASP A 61 21.79 2.54 7.26
C ASP A 61 21.14 3.85 6.85
N ASN A 62 19.99 4.17 7.41
CA ASN A 62 19.35 5.48 7.22
C ASN A 62 19.00 6.17 8.55
N GLY A 63 19.52 5.65 9.68
CA GLY A 63 19.21 6.13 11.01
C GLY A 63 17.89 5.63 11.60
N LEU A 64 17.07 4.92 10.80
CA LEU A 64 15.80 4.29 11.23
C LEU A 64 15.86 2.77 11.16
N LEU A 65 16.61 2.25 10.21
CA LEU A 65 16.92 0.82 10.08
C LEU A 65 18.39 0.64 9.70
N ARG A 66 18.91 -0.54 10.05
CA ARG A 66 20.23 -1.02 9.60
C ARG A 66 20.12 -2.45 9.11
N ARG A 67 20.74 -2.74 7.96
CA ARG A 67 20.97 -4.11 7.46
C ARG A 67 22.42 -4.25 7.07
N SER A 68 23.13 -5.23 7.66
CA SER A 68 24.56 -5.43 7.46
C SER A 68 24.84 -6.80 6.87
N PHE A 69 25.78 -6.82 5.94
CA PHE A 69 26.20 -8.02 5.23
C PHE A 69 27.69 -8.28 5.48
N LEU A 70 28.03 -9.51 5.82
CA LEU A 70 29.39 -10.01 5.76
C LEU A 70 29.75 -10.29 4.29
N ILE A 71 30.94 -9.87 3.83
CA ILE A 71 31.37 -10.04 2.44
C ILE A 71 32.03 -11.40 2.21
N ARG A 72 32.85 -11.85 3.15
CA ARG A 72 33.64 -13.09 3.05
C ARG A 72 33.37 -14.00 4.22
N PRO A 73 33.36 -15.35 4.02
CA PRO A 73 33.77 -16.11 2.83
C PRO A 73 32.75 -16.10 1.69
N ASN A 74 31.47 -15.75 1.91
CA ASN A 74 30.45 -15.44 0.95
C ASN A 74 29.57 -14.33 1.51
N LEU A 75 28.79 -13.65 0.69
CA LEU A 75 27.92 -12.59 1.18
C LEU A 75 26.73 -13.17 1.93
N ALA A 76 26.48 -12.68 3.15
CA ALA A 76 25.35 -13.09 3.99
C ALA A 76 24.90 -11.93 4.88
N CYS A 77 23.58 -11.77 5.06
CA CYS A 77 23.01 -10.84 6.02
C CYS A 77 23.27 -11.33 7.45
N ILE A 78 23.91 -10.49 8.27
CA ILE A 78 24.27 -10.79 9.67
C ILE A 78 23.61 -9.85 10.68
N ASP A 79 22.98 -8.77 10.22
CA ASP A 79 22.31 -7.80 11.06
C ASP A 79 21.11 -7.20 10.31
N TYR A 80 19.98 -7.13 10.96
CA TYR A 80 18.80 -6.41 10.51
C TYR A 80 18.11 -5.80 11.72
N THR A 81 18.46 -4.56 12.02
CA THR A 81 18.06 -3.85 13.25
C THR A 81 17.06 -2.75 12.93
N ASN A 82 15.98 -2.72 13.67
CA ASN A 82 15.09 -1.59 13.76
C ASN A 82 15.68 -0.56 14.73
N LEU A 83 16.30 0.49 14.19
CA LEU A 83 16.95 1.51 15.01
C LEU A 83 15.96 2.40 15.77
N THR A 84 14.68 2.37 15.39
CA THR A 84 13.63 3.17 16.06
C THR A 84 13.31 2.68 17.48
N ASN A 85 13.49 1.39 17.73
CA ASN A 85 13.24 0.75 19.02
C ASN A 85 14.40 -0.15 19.51
N GLY A 86 15.48 -0.25 18.72
CA GLY A 86 16.66 -1.06 19.04
C GLY A 86 16.49 -2.57 18.85
N GLN A 87 15.40 -3.02 18.22
CA GLN A 87 15.11 -4.44 18.03
C GLN A 87 15.98 -5.04 16.92
N GLN A 88 16.76 -6.08 17.26
CA GLN A 88 17.40 -6.98 16.31
C GLN A 88 16.38 -8.01 15.81
N LEU A 89 16.21 -8.09 14.51
CA LEU A 89 15.19 -8.95 13.89
C LEU A 89 15.71 -10.36 13.57
N LEU A 90 17.01 -10.53 13.29
CA LEU A 90 17.57 -11.80 12.83
C LEU A 90 18.02 -12.69 13.98
N ARG A 91 17.68 -13.97 13.92
CA ARG A 91 18.24 -15.06 14.73
C ARG A 91 19.16 -15.99 13.92
N SER A 92 18.99 -16.06 12.59
CA SER A 92 19.77 -16.98 11.76
C SER A 92 20.23 -16.34 10.46
N ILE A 93 21.33 -16.84 9.95
CA ILE A 93 21.85 -16.53 8.62
C ILE A 93 21.09 -17.40 7.62
N GLU A 94 20.46 -16.76 6.66
CA GLU A 94 19.78 -17.38 5.54
C GLU A 94 20.38 -16.85 4.21
N PRO A 95 20.15 -17.52 3.07
CA PRO A 95 20.57 -16.98 1.79
C PRO A 95 19.83 -15.68 1.45
N GLU A 96 20.47 -14.82 0.65
CA GLU A 96 19.84 -13.57 0.20
C GLU A 96 18.61 -13.80 -0.67
N ALA A 97 18.59 -14.89 -1.40
CA ALA A 97 17.45 -15.36 -2.19
C ALA A 97 17.60 -16.86 -2.46
N ASN A 98 16.51 -17.51 -2.87
CA ASN A 98 16.57 -18.83 -3.45
C ASN A 98 16.00 -18.83 -4.87
N ILE A 99 16.63 -19.56 -5.78
CA ILE A 99 16.14 -19.71 -7.14
C ILE A 99 16.01 -21.20 -7.46
N VAL A 100 14.84 -21.63 -7.91
CA VAL A 100 14.60 -22.98 -8.41
C VAL A 100 14.77 -22.96 -9.93
N ILE A 101 15.79 -23.64 -10.44
CA ILE A 101 16.11 -23.74 -11.86
C ILE A 101 16.05 -25.21 -12.25
N ASN A 102 15.24 -25.58 -13.24
CA ASN A 102 15.05 -26.95 -13.69
C ASN A 102 14.77 -27.91 -12.51
N LYS A 103 13.88 -27.52 -11.60
CA LYS A 103 13.48 -28.22 -10.36
C LYS A 103 14.57 -28.33 -9.28
N THR A 104 15.74 -27.73 -9.49
CA THR A 104 16.83 -27.72 -8.49
C THR A 104 16.88 -26.36 -7.79
N ASN A 105 16.91 -26.38 -6.46
CA ASN A 105 17.00 -25.17 -5.64
C ASN A 105 18.45 -24.75 -5.43
N TYR A 106 18.74 -23.47 -5.65
CA TYR A 106 20.05 -22.85 -5.47
C TYR A 106 19.94 -21.68 -4.51
N ALA A 107 20.85 -21.64 -3.53
CA ALA A 107 21.00 -20.51 -2.63
C ALA A 107 21.84 -19.39 -3.27
N ILE A 108 21.41 -18.14 -3.10
CA ILE A 108 22.13 -16.97 -3.56
C ILE A 108 22.81 -16.33 -2.35
N GLY A 109 24.13 -16.43 -2.28
CA GLY A 109 24.83 -16.03 -1.07
C GLY A 109 24.48 -16.92 0.13
N GLY A 110 24.59 -16.35 1.31
CA GLY A 110 24.40 -17.08 2.56
C GLY A 110 25.67 -17.78 3.04
N LEU A 111 25.65 -18.25 4.29
CA LEU A 111 26.75 -18.95 4.94
C LEU A 111 26.22 -20.12 5.76
N HIS A 112 27.02 -21.17 5.83
CA HIS A 112 26.79 -22.38 6.61
C HIS A 112 27.70 -22.40 7.85
N GLY A 113 27.41 -23.27 8.81
CA GLY A 113 28.23 -23.45 10.02
C GLY A 113 27.79 -22.62 11.22
N GLN A 114 26.63 -21.95 11.16
CA GLN A 114 26.01 -21.37 12.35
C GLN A 114 25.67 -22.50 13.34
N LYS A 115 26.18 -22.40 14.59
CA LYS A 115 26.10 -23.47 15.58
C LYS A 115 24.71 -23.65 16.16
N GLU A 116 24.00 -22.57 16.32
CA GLU A 116 22.65 -22.51 16.90
C GLU A 116 21.83 -21.48 16.11
N LYS A 117 20.62 -21.85 15.70
CA LYS A 117 19.77 -20.99 14.90
C LYS A 117 18.70 -20.23 15.68
N ALA A 118 18.63 -20.41 17.01
CA ALA A 118 17.75 -19.63 17.87
C ALA A 118 18.25 -18.20 18.09
N TYR A 119 19.54 -17.97 17.88
CA TYR A 119 20.19 -16.66 17.98
C TYR A 119 21.47 -16.62 17.14
N LEU A 120 21.91 -15.42 16.77
CA LEU A 120 23.11 -15.22 16.00
C LEU A 120 24.20 -14.59 16.90
N ASN A 121 25.30 -15.34 17.10
CA ASN A 121 26.46 -14.86 17.81
C ASN A 121 27.59 -14.54 16.84
N LEU A 122 27.95 -13.25 16.72
CA LEU A 122 28.96 -12.79 15.78
C LEU A 122 30.36 -13.38 16.04
N ASN A 123 30.65 -13.86 17.27
CA ASN A 123 31.90 -14.59 17.56
C ASN A 123 32.02 -15.90 16.77
N TRP A 124 30.97 -16.38 16.14
CA TRP A 124 30.97 -17.55 15.28
C TRP A 124 31.43 -17.29 13.83
N GLU A 125 31.73 -16.04 13.50
CA GLU A 125 32.14 -15.65 12.13
C GLU A 125 33.22 -16.57 11.55
N GLN A 126 34.21 -16.98 12.37
CA GLN A 126 35.30 -17.88 11.95
C GLN A 126 34.86 -19.30 11.61
N SER A 127 33.68 -19.74 12.09
CA SER A 127 33.11 -21.07 11.78
C SER A 127 32.24 -21.05 10.53
N LEU A 128 31.88 -19.86 10.05
CA LEU A 128 31.01 -19.71 8.89
C LEU A 128 31.79 -19.99 7.60
N HIS A 129 31.16 -20.73 6.70
CA HIS A 129 31.78 -21.12 5.42
C HIS A 129 30.75 -21.11 4.28
N ALA A 130 31.24 -20.92 3.06
CA ALA A 130 30.46 -21.04 1.83
C ALA A 130 30.46 -22.49 1.34
N MET A 131 29.42 -22.88 0.59
CA MET A 131 29.37 -24.15 -0.14
C MET A 131 29.52 -23.89 -1.64
N ASP A 132 30.18 -24.82 -2.36
CA ASP A 132 30.40 -24.69 -3.80
C ASP A 132 29.13 -24.78 -4.64
N ALA A 133 28.04 -25.32 -4.08
CA ALA A 133 26.74 -25.37 -4.72
C ALA A 133 26.01 -24.01 -4.69
N ASP A 134 26.39 -23.12 -3.77
CA ASP A 134 25.76 -21.81 -3.63
C ASP A 134 26.32 -20.83 -4.67
N PHE A 135 25.50 -19.87 -5.06
CA PHE A 135 26.00 -18.73 -5.81
C PHE A 135 26.91 -17.89 -4.91
N TYR A 136 28.09 -17.58 -5.42
CA TYR A 136 29.08 -16.81 -4.69
C TYR A 136 29.05 -15.35 -5.09
N PHE A 137 29.27 -14.48 -4.12
CA PHE A 137 29.36 -13.04 -4.30
C PHE A 137 30.61 -12.67 -5.11
N THR A 138 30.44 -11.81 -6.10
CA THR A 138 31.53 -11.38 -6.98
C THR A 138 31.88 -9.90 -6.80
N ASN A 139 30.87 -9.03 -6.74
CA ASN A 139 31.06 -7.60 -6.67
C ASN A 139 29.75 -6.91 -6.24
N TYR A 140 29.81 -5.60 -6.04
CA TYR A 140 28.64 -4.75 -5.79
C TYR A 140 28.69 -3.45 -6.59
N THR A 141 27.53 -2.82 -6.78
CA THR A 141 27.42 -1.45 -7.32
C THR A 141 26.50 -0.62 -6.42
N ILE A 142 26.81 0.68 -6.34
CA ILE A 142 26.03 1.66 -5.55
C ILE A 142 25.58 2.79 -6.47
N SER A 143 24.31 3.17 -6.37
CA SER A 143 23.73 4.29 -7.10
C SER A 143 22.63 4.98 -6.28
N THR A 144 22.02 6.01 -6.85
CA THR A 144 20.76 6.57 -6.37
C THR A 144 19.60 5.70 -6.82
N ILE A 145 18.48 5.74 -6.08
CA ILE A 145 17.26 5.02 -6.47
C ILE A 145 16.52 5.74 -7.60
N ASP A 146 15.93 4.93 -8.50
CA ASP A 146 15.05 5.40 -9.55
C ASP A 146 13.60 4.93 -9.33
N SER A 147 12.64 5.66 -9.92
CA SER A 147 11.25 5.25 -9.92
C SER A 147 11.05 4.00 -10.77
N PHE A 148 10.37 2.99 -10.20
CA PHE A 148 10.01 1.76 -10.90
C PHE A 148 8.72 1.90 -11.72
N VAL A 149 7.91 2.96 -11.48
CA VAL A 149 6.78 3.36 -12.30
C VAL A 149 7.04 4.77 -12.82
N LYS A 150 6.93 4.96 -14.13
CA LYS A 150 7.04 6.29 -14.76
C LYS A 150 5.73 7.04 -14.54
N TYR A 151 5.70 7.84 -13.49
CA TYR A 151 4.55 8.65 -13.14
C TYR A 151 4.61 10.02 -13.81
N ASN A 152 3.54 10.37 -14.50
CA ASN A 152 3.37 11.69 -15.10
C ASN A 152 2.08 12.32 -14.52
N PRO A 153 2.18 13.22 -13.53
CA PRO A 153 1.01 13.84 -12.94
C PRO A 153 0.26 14.68 -13.96
N GLN A 154 -1.05 14.58 -13.96
CA GLN A 154 -1.91 15.41 -14.80
C GLN A 154 -1.76 16.88 -14.42
N THR A 155 -1.56 17.74 -15.40
CA THR A 155 -1.37 19.19 -15.20
C THR A 155 -2.62 19.90 -14.69
N TRP A 156 -3.79 19.32 -14.92
CA TRP A 156 -5.08 19.87 -14.48
C TRP A 156 -5.41 19.53 -13.01
N MET A 157 -4.74 18.53 -12.42
CA MET A 157 -4.91 18.27 -11.00
C MET A 157 -4.25 19.38 -10.18
N PRO A 158 -4.93 19.92 -9.16
CA PRO A 158 -4.28 20.82 -8.21
C PRO A 158 -3.01 20.17 -7.66
N ALA A 159 -1.92 20.93 -7.58
CA ALA A 159 -0.61 20.43 -7.17
C ALA A 159 -0.60 19.85 -5.73
N ASN A 160 -1.66 20.06 -4.95
CA ASN A 160 -1.73 19.74 -3.53
C ASN A 160 -3.00 18.96 -3.18
N TYR A 161 -2.93 17.64 -3.30
CA TYR A 161 -3.97 16.74 -2.81
C TYR A 161 -3.66 16.13 -1.44
N GLY A 162 -3.04 16.84 -0.54
CA GLY A 162 -2.63 16.38 0.76
C GLY A 162 -1.18 16.76 1.04
N PRO A 163 -0.52 16.12 2.02
CA PRO A 163 0.87 16.40 2.33
C PRO A 163 1.73 16.37 1.08
N SER A 164 2.62 17.33 0.94
CA SER A 164 3.48 17.45 -0.25
C SER A 164 4.18 16.12 -0.53
N VAL A 165 3.94 15.58 -1.72
CA VAL A 165 4.61 14.37 -2.17
C VAL A 165 6.03 14.76 -2.55
N GLN A 166 6.97 14.48 -1.67
CA GLN A 166 8.38 14.59 -2.00
C GLN A 166 8.76 13.42 -2.93
N LYS A 167 9.54 13.71 -3.97
CA LYS A 167 10.20 12.62 -4.71
C LYS A 167 10.98 11.79 -3.71
N PHE A 168 10.76 10.48 -3.71
CA PHE A 168 11.53 9.60 -2.86
C PHE A 168 13.02 9.72 -3.21
N LYS A 169 13.84 9.71 -2.18
CA LYS A 169 15.29 9.71 -2.27
C LYS A 169 15.83 8.50 -1.55
N GLY A 170 17.06 8.15 -1.85
CA GLY A 170 17.73 7.06 -1.18
C GLY A 170 18.91 6.53 -1.99
N LYS A 171 19.39 5.38 -1.58
CA LYS A 171 20.50 4.67 -2.20
C LYS A 171 20.09 3.30 -2.67
N GLN A 172 20.68 2.86 -3.78
CA GLN A 172 20.57 1.50 -4.29
C GLN A 172 21.91 0.77 -4.11
N LEU A 173 21.83 -0.44 -3.58
CA LEU A 173 22.90 -1.44 -3.60
C LEU A 173 22.50 -2.57 -4.54
N VAL A 174 23.39 -2.96 -5.42
CA VAL A 174 23.25 -4.17 -6.23
C VAL A 174 24.38 -5.12 -5.88
N LEU A 175 24.04 -6.31 -5.46
CA LEU A 175 24.97 -7.38 -5.11
C LEU A 175 25.02 -8.38 -6.28
N HIS A 176 26.22 -8.64 -6.82
CA HIS A 176 26.40 -9.51 -7.99
C HIS A 176 26.86 -10.89 -7.57
N PHE A 177 26.20 -11.93 -8.10
CA PHE A 177 26.51 -13.33 -7.79
C PHE A 177 26.69 -14.14 -9.09
N ALA A 178 27.55 -15.16 -9.01
CA ALA A 178 27.80 -16.12 -10.08
C ALA A 178 27.82 -17.54 -9.52
N SER A 179 27.66 -18.54 -10.38
CA SER A 179 27.76 -19.96 -10.03
C SER A 179 29.09 -20.54 -10.42
N LYS A 180 29.61 -21.46 -9.60
CA LYS A 180 30.79 -22.32 -9.94
C LYS A 180 30.36 -23.57 -10.70
N LEU A 181 29.09 -23.89 -10.73
CA LEU A 181 28.58 -25.11 -11.36
C LEU A 181 28.65 -25.01 -12.89
N PRO A 182 29.20 -26.02 -13.59
CA PRO A 182 29.32 -26.01 -15.05
C PRO A 182 27.96 -25.85 -15.75
N ALA A 183 26.89 -26.44 -15.22
CA ALA A 183 25.53 -26.35 -15.76
C ALA A 183 24.94 -24.92 -15.70
N LEU A 184 25.51 -24.03 -14.91
CA LEU A 184 25.09 -22.64 -14.73
C LEU A 184 26.16 -21.65 -15.18
N LYS A 185 27.06 -22.07 -16.10
CA LYS A 185 28.12 -21.21 -16.62
C LYS A 185 27.52 -19.99 -17.31
N GLY A 186 27.97 -18.80 -16.88
CA GLY A 186 27.47 -17.52 -17.41
C GLY A 186 26.13 -17.06 -16.85
N PHE A 187 25.53 -17.83 -15.92
CA PHE A 187 24.33 -17.43 -15.22
C PHE A 187 24.68 -16.40 -14.14
N ILE A 188 24.09 -15.22 -14.21
CA ILE A 188 24.35 -14.11 -13.28
C ILE A 188 23.07 -13.79 -12.51
N VAL A 189 23.19 -13.67 -11.20
CA VAL A 189 22.11 -13.23 -10.32
C VAL A 189 22.51 -11.91 -9.66
N ASN A 190 21.63 -10.92 -9.73
CA ASN A 190 21.83 -9.67 -9.00
C ASN A 190 20.70 -9.52 -7.97
N VAL A 191 21.09 -9.28 -6.72
CA VAL A 191 20.17 -8.94 -5.65
C VAL A 191 20.23 -7.43 -5.43
N HIS A 192 19.10 -6.78 -5.60
CA HIS A 192 18.98 -5.32 -5.51
C HIS A 192 18.35 -4.93 -4.19
N TYR A 193 18.87 -3.88 -3.57
CA TYR A 193 18.33 -3.24 -2.38
C TYR A 193 18.20 -1.74 -2.62
N ASN A 194 17.00 -1.19 -2.36
CA ASN A 194 16.81 0.24 -2.18
C ASN A 194 16.59 0.53 -0.71
N ILE A 195 17.35 1.50 -0.16
CA ILE A 195 17.10 2.06 1.17
C ILE A 195 16.65 3.51 1.00
N TYR A 196 15.57 3.89 1.68
CA TYR A 196 14.88 5.17 1.48
C TYR A 196 15.22 6.19 2.56
N ASP A 197 15.31 7.47 2.17
CA ASP A 197 15.42 8.59 3.11
C ASP A 197 14.12 8.75 3.90
N GLY A 198 14.21 8.98 5.20
CA GLY A 198 13.09 9.35 6.06
C GLY A 198 12.07 8.25 6.35
N LEU A 199 12.34 6.99 5.99
CA LEU A 199 11.47 5.84 6.19
C LEU A 199 12.28 4.62 6.64
N PRO A 200 11.81 3.84 7.63
CA PRO A 200 12.42 2.55 7.96
C PRO A 200 12.03 1.49 6.92
N LEU A 201 12.38 1.74 5.64
CA LEU A 201 11.93 0.98 4.48
C LEU A 201 13.10 0.51 3.62
N LEU A 202 13.09 -0.79 3.30
CA LEU A 202 13.87 -1.38 2.23
C LEU A 202 12.95 -1.85 1.10
N CYS A 203 13.47 -1.88 -0.13
CA CYS A 203 12.86 -2.61 -1.24
C CYS A 203 13.90 -3.55 -1.84
N LYS A 204 13.54 -4.82 -1.99
CA LYS A 204 14.41 -5.89 -2.49
C LYS A 204 13.80 -6.56 -3.71
N TRP A 205 14.62 -6.88 -4.71
CA TRP A 205 14.24 -7.72 -5.86
C TRP A 205 15.48 -8.39 -6.46
N VAL A 206 15.21 -9.39 -7.30
CA VAL A 206 16.24 -10.18 -7.96
C VAL A 206 16.16 -10.01 -9.47
N THR A 207 17.30 -9.83 -10.13
CA THR A 207 17.40 -9.97 -11.59
C THR A 207 18.31 -11.12 -11.95
N ILE A 208 17.93 -11.85 -12.99
CA ILE A 208 18.66 -12.99 -13.52
C ILE A 208 19.02 -12.67 -14.97
N GLN A 209 20.26 -12.97 -15.34
CA GLN A 209 20.68 -13.09 -16.73
C GLN A 209 21.09 -14.52 -16.98
N ASN A 210 20.38 -15.19 -17.90
CA ASN A 210 20.67 -16.57 -18.25
C ASN A 210 22.04 -16.69 -18.95
N GLY A 211 22.66 -17.87 -18.83
CA GLY A 211 23.90 -18.23 -19.51
C GLY A 211 23.70 -18.70 -20.96
N ALA A 212 24.45 -19.71 -21.33
CA ALA A 212 24.50 -20.22 -22.71
C ALA A 212 23.33 -21.16 -23.07
N ASP A 213 22.74 -21.85 -22.10
CA ASP A 213 21.72 -22.85 -22.31
C ASP A 213 20.34 -22.36 -21.85
N ALA A 214 19.28 -22.77 -22.54
CA ALA A 214 17.91 -22.47 -22.06
C ALA A 214 17.63 -23.17 -20.74
N VAL A 215 16.98 -22.46 -19.80
CA VAL A 215 16.61 -22.99 -18.48
C VAL A 215 15.16 -22.63 -18.13
N VAL A 216 14.54 -23.42 -17.27
CA VAL A 216 13.27 -23.07 -16.66
C VAL A 216 13.53 -22.47 -15.27
N VAL A 217 13.10 -21.23 -15.05
CA VAL A 217 13.06 -20.63 -13.73
C VAL A 217 11.69 -20.96 -13.12
N ASP A 218 11.68 -21.97 -12.28
CA ASP A 218 10.45 -22.48 -11.66
C ASP A 218 9.93 -21.56 -10.57
N ARG A 219 10.86 -21.04 -9.73
CA ARG A 219 10.53 -20.13 -8.59
C ARG A 219 11.70 -19.21 -8.26
N VAL A 220 11.38 -18.01 -7.81
CA VAL A 220 12.33 -17.09 -7.19
C VAL A 220 11.79 -16.68 -5.82
N VAL A 221 12.48 -17.06 -4.76
CA VAL A 221 12.22 -16.60 -3.40
C VAL A 221 13.05 -15.34 -3.19
N ASN A 222 12.39 -14.21 -3.20
CA ASN A 222 13.02 -12.88 -3.17
C ASN A 222 13.68 -12.55 -1.84
N GLU A 223 13.05 -12.98 -0.74
CA GLU A 223 13.53 -12.74 0.62
C GLU A 223 13.42 -14.01 1.44
N VAL A 224 14.43 -14.24 2.26
CA VAL A 224 14.46 -15.31 3.26
C VAL A 224 15.03 -14.74 4.56
N LEU A 225 14.23 -14.64 5.62
CA LEU A 225 14.65 -14.11 6.91
C LEU A 225 14.30 -15.09 8.04
N GLY A 226 15.30 -15.55 8.76
CA GLY A 226 15.12 -16.24 10.02
C GLY A 226 14.95 -15.19 11.14
N LEU A 227 13.70 -14.88 11.46
CA LEU A 227 13.36 -13.79 12.40
C LEU A 227 13.27 -14.31 13.83
N VAL A 228 13.55 -13.41 14.80
CA VAL A 228 13.31 -13.65 16.22
C VAL A 228 11.81 -13.81 16.46
N GLU A 229 11.42 -14.79 17.27
CA GLU A 229 10.01 -15.02 17.60
C GLU A 229 9.43 -13.89 18.46
N GLU A 230 8.28 -13.37 18.06
CA GLU A 230 7.52 -12.42 18.86
C GLU A 230 6.47 -13.08 19.75
N GLU A 231 5.93 -14.22 19.33
CA GLU A 231 4.92 -14.99 20.07
C GLU A 231 5.25 -16.48 20.07
N SER A 232 4.84 -17.19 21.12
CA SER A 232 5.04 -18.63 21.28
C SER A 232 3.86 -19.42 20.74
N ALA A 233 4.15 -20.48 19.97
CA ALA A 233 3.17 -21.49 19.56
C ALA A 233 3.09 -22.66 20.57
N VAL A 234 2.74 -22.39 21.80
CA VAL A 234 2.63 -23.44 22.83
C VAL A 234 1.42 -24.34 22.59
N VAL A 235 0.32 -23.75 22.15
CA VAL A 235 -0.96 -24.44 21.91
C VAL A 235 -1.61 -23.89 20.65
N GLY A 236 -2.21 -24.76 19.85
CA GLY A 236 -2.89 -24.39 18.62
C GLY A 236 -2.21 -24.94 17.38
N LYS A 237 -2.63 -24.47 16.23
CA LYS A 237 -2.08 -24.87 14.94
C LYS A 237 -1.24 -23.72 14.37
N PRO A 238 -0.13 -24.02 13.67
CA PRO A 238 0.72 -23.00 13.06
C PRO A 238 -0.04 -22.05 12.13
N GLU A 239 -1.04 -22.56 11.41
CA GLU A 239 -1.84 -21.79 10.45
C GLU A 239 -2.74 -20.74 11.14
N GLU A 240 -3.01 -20.94 12.43
CA GLU A 240 -3.83 -20.04 13.25
C GLU A 240 -2.98 -18.98 13.95
N MET A 241 -1.66 -19.05 13.86
CA MET A 241 -0.76 -18.11 14.50
C MET A 241 -0.73 -16.76 13.80
N LYS A 242 -0.54 -15.73 14.59
CA LYS A 242 -0.42 -14.38 14.07
C LYS A 242 0.91 -14.19 13.34
N LYS A 243 0.87 -13.35 12.32
CA LYS A 243 2.06 -12.83 11.64
C LYS A 243 2.90 -12.01 12.62
N GLN A 244 4.22 -12.03 12.43
CA GLN A 244 5.14 -11.19 13.22
C GLN A 244 4.81 -9.70 13.02
N HIS A 245 4.82 -8.94 14.11
CA HIS A 245 4.40 -7.53 14.10
C HIS A 245 5.54 -6.54 13.80
N GLY A 246 6.79 -6.91 14.03
CA GLY A 246 7.97 -6.03 13.88
C GLY A 246 8.28 -5.64 12.44
N ILE A 247 7.70 -6.32 11.46
CA ILE A 247 7.92 -6.06 10.04
C ILE A 247 6.61 -6.15 9.26
N TYR A 248 6.41 -5.20 8.32
CA TYR A 248 5.33 -5.25 7.33
C TYR A 248 5.92 -5.51 5.96
N ILE A 249 5.40 -6.52 5.28
CA ILE A 249 5.83 -6.91 3.94
C ILE A 249 4.74 -6.57 2.93
N GLU A 250 5.15 -6.01 1.81
CA GLU A 250 4.30 -5.73 0.66
C GLU A 250 5.03 -6.08 -0.63
N THR A 251 4.33 -6.61 -1.62
CA THR A 251 4.91 -6.87 -2.94
C THR A 251 4.11 -6.21 -4.05
N ASN A 252 4.75 -6.01 -5.20
CA ASN A 252 4.06 -5.54 -6.39
C ASN A 252 3.56 -6.68 -7.30
N TYR A 253 3.23 -7.83 -6.72
CA TYR A 253 2.67 -8.97 -7.45
C TYR A 253 1.26 -9.32 -6.99
N ALA A 254 1.09 -9.61 -5.71
CA ALA A 254 -0.20 -9.88 -5.12
C ALA A 254 -0.69 -8.64 -4.39
N PHE A 255 -1.98 -8.48 -4.32
CA PHE A 255 -2.58 -7.41 -3.55
C PHE A 255 -2.90 -7.90 -2.13
N ASN A 256 -2.69 -7.03 -1.20
CA ASN A 256 -2.71 -7.31 0.24
C ASN A 256 -4.03 -6.91 0.90
N ASN A 257 -5.09 -6.85 0.24
CA ASN A 257 -6.43 -6.62 0.74
C ASN A 257 -7.44 -6.54 -0.39
N SER A 258 -7.65 -7.60 -1.06
CA SER A 258 -8.75 -7.68 -2.00
C SER A 258 -10.10 -7.71 -1.28
N MET A 259 -11.17 -7.74 -2.04
CA MET A 259 -12.53 -7.92 -1.50
C MET A 259 -12.69 -9.25 -0.76
N ARG A 260 -11.80 -10.21 -0.97
CA ARG A 260 -11.78 -11.51 -0.29
C ARG A 260 -10.46 -11.71 0.44
N TYR A 261 -10.58 -12.02 1.71
CA TYR A 261 -9.44 -12.25 2.59
C TYR A 261 -8.57 -13.44 2.13
N ASP A 262 -9.20 -14.49 1.64
CA ASP A 262 -8.54 -15.75 1.24
C ASP A 262 -7.73 -15.63 -0.06
N ILE A 263 -7.84 -14.53 -0.80
CA ILE A 263 -7.02 -14.25 -1.98
C ILE A 263 -6.09 -13.06 -1.79
N SER A 264 -6.02 -12.51 -0.59
CA SER A 264 -5.07 -11.45 -0.25
C SER A 264 -3.71 -12.05 0.05
N ASP A 265 -2.67 -11.43 -0.46
CA ASP A 265 -1.28 -11.72 -0.15
C ASP A 265 -0.86 -13.19 -0.41
N HIS A 266 -0.74 -13.54 -1.68
CA HIS A 266 -0.17 -14.82 -2.11
C HIS A 266 1.36 -14.80 -2.27
N THR A 267 2.03 -13.87 -1.60
CA THR A 267 3.48 -13.70 -1.76
C THR A 267 4.25 -13.71 -0.46
N THR A 268 3.62 -13.45 0.69
CA THR A 268 4.29 -13.40 2.00
C THR A 268 3.98 -14.66 2.79
N HIS A 269 4.99 -15.50 3.00
CA HIS A 269 4.87 -16.77 3.67
C HIS A 269 5.60 -16.75 5.00
N TRP A 270 4.86 -17.03 6.08
CA TRP A 270 5.39 -17.24 7.41
C TRP A 270 5.45 -18.74 7.65
N GLU A 271 6.65 -19.30 7.51
CA GLU A 271 6.87 -20.74 7.62
C GLU A 271 7.42 -21.12 9.00
N MET A 272 7.16 -22.36 9.38
CA MET A 272 7.81 -22.98 10.53
C MET A 272 9.28 -23.24 10.20
N ASP A 273 10.17 -23.03 11.15
CA ASP A 273 11.56 -23.41 11.03
C ASP A 273 11.88 -24.57 11.97
N SER A 274 12.05 -25.76 11.39
CA SER A 274 12.38 -26.99 12.12
C SER A 274 13.89 -27.14 12.39
N THR A 275 14.71 -26.17 12.01
CA THR A 275 16.19 -26.27 12.13
C THR A 275 16.71 -25.84 13.49
N TYR A 276 15.86 -25.32 14.37
CA TYR A 276 16.23 -24.91 15.71
C TYR A 276 15.11 -25.17 16.72
N THR A 277 15.46 -25.13 18.00
CA THR A 277 14.52 -25.18 19.12
C THR A 277 14.83 -24.08 20.14
N SER A 278 13.80 -23.56 20.79
CA SER A 278 13.92 -22.56 21.87
C SER A 278 12.82 -22.80 22.91
N GLN A 279 12.81 -21.99 23.97
CA GLN A 279 11.74 -22.04 24.97
C GLN A 279 10.36 -21.80 24.33
N VAL A 280 10.29 -20.98 23.27
CA VAL A 280 9.04 -20.62 22.58
C VAL A 280 8.80 -21.45 21.30
N ASN A 281 9.81 -22.09 20.76
CA ASN A 281 9.73 -23.00 19.59
C ASN A 281 10.13 -24.44 19.92
N TYR A 282 9.86 -24.93 21.13
CA TYR A 282 10.23 -26.29 21.56
C TYR A 282 9.50 -27.40 20.77
N ASN A 283 8.37 -27.08 20.17
CA ASN A 283 7.56 -27.95 19.34
C ASN A 283 7.78 -27.78 17.83
N TYR A 284 8.72 -26.92 17.40
CA TYR A 284 9.05 -26.60 16.00
C TYR A 284 7.85 -26.04 15.20
N GLN A 285 6.94 -25.33 15.82
CA GLN A 285 5.70 -24.86 15.20
C GLN A 285 5.58 -23.34 15.09
N THR A 286 6.56 -22.58 15.61
CA THR A 286 6.51 -21.12 15.53
C THR A 286 6.84 -20.62 14.10
N PRO A 287 5.94 -19.91 13.43
CA PRO A 287 6.14 -19.44 12.06
C PRO A 287 6.99 -18.16 12.04
N CYS A 288 8.30 -18.30 12.19
CA CYS A 288 9.26 -17.19 12.22
C CYS A 288 10.32 -17.22 11.11
N LEU A 289 10.15 -18.09 10.12
CA LEU A 289 10.89 -18.07 8.87
C LEU A 289 10.06 -17.36 7.83
N LEU A 290 10.45 -16.11 7.52
CA LEU A 290 9.78 -15.32 6.50
C LEU A 290 10.36 -15.63 5.13
N LYS A 291 9.49 -16.00 4.18
CA LYS A 291 9.85 -16.13 2.76
C LYS A 291 8.91 -15.31 1.89
N VAL A 292 9.44 -14.68 0.84
CA VAL A 292 8.65 -13.87 -0.08
C VAL A 292 8.80 -14.38 -1.50
N TYR A 293 7.73 -14.96 -2.01
CA TYR A 293 7.63 -15.49 -3.38
C TYR A 293 6.17 -15.65 -3.80
N PRO A 294 5.82 -15.50 -5.08
CA PRO A 294 4.48 -15.83 -5.57
C PRO A 294 4.23 -17.34 -5.49
N ASP A 295 3.05 -17.76 -5.02
CA ASP A 295 2.67 -19.17 -4.90
C ASP A 295 2.86 -19.97 -6.20
N LYS A 296 2.46 -19.39 -7.30
CA LYS A 296 2.52 -19.99 -8.66
C LYS A 296 3.21 -19.03 -9.61
N ALA A 297 4.54 -19.01 -9.54
CA ALA A 297 5.33 -18.13 -10.41
C ALA A 297 6.83 -18.33 -10.19
N PRO A 298 7.68 -17.97 -11.18
CA PRO A 298 7.27 -17.53 -12.51
C PRO A 298 6.99 -18.67 -13.48
N GLY A 299 7.54 -19.88 -13.28
CA GLY A 299 7.39 -21.05 -14.16
C GLY A 299 7.83 -20.80 -15.61
N ILE A 300 8.78 -19.89 -15.84
CA ILE A 300 9.13 -19.41 -17.16
C ILE A 300 10.41 -20.06 -17.70
N GLU A 301 10.42 -20.28 -19.00
CA GLU A 301 11.63 -20.62 -19.75
C GLU A 301 12.40 -19.33 -20.11
N LEU A 302 13.68 -19.30 -19.81
CA LEU A 302 14.60 -18.27 -20.26
C LEU A 302 15.51 -18.81 -21.36
N ALA A 303 15.47 -18.17 -22.50
CA ALA A 303 16.39 -18.42 -23.59
C ALA A 303 17.82 -18.01 -23.20
N PRO A 304 18.85 -18.46 -23.93
CA PRO A 304 20.23 -18.00 -23.73
C PRO A 304 20.33 -16.47 -23.71
N ASN A 305 21.03 -15.94 -22.72
CA ASN A 305 21.24 -14.50 -22.47
C ASN A 305 19.97 -13.70 -22.16
N GLU A 306 18.81 -14.33 -22.04
CA GLU A 306 17.57 -13.66 -21.67
C GLU A 306 17.63 -13.19 -20.22
N LYS A 307 16.91 -12.11 -19.92
CA LYS A 307 16.84 -11.51 -18.59
C LYS A 307 15.47 -11.73 -17.97
N PHE A 308 15.49 -11.93 -16.65
CA PHE A 308 14.30 -12.01 -15.82
C PHE A 308 14.41 -11.01 -14.66
N THR A 309 13.28 -10.45 -14.26
CA THR A 309 13.16 -9.60 -13.06
C THR A 309 12.03 -10.14 -12.20
N SER A 310 12.33 -10.39 -10.93
CA SER A 310 11.36 -10.86 -9.95
C SER A 310 10.42 -9.75 -9.48
N VAL A 311 9.49 -10.07 -8.58
CA VAL A 311 8.69 -9.08 -7.87
C VAL A 311 9.56 -8.17 -7.01
N ARG A 312 9.07 -6.97 -6.70
CA ARG A 312 9.65 -6.09 -5.69
C ARG A 312 9.03 -6.40 -4.33
N THR A 313 9.86 -6.59 -3.34
CA THR A 313 9.49 -6.80 -1.94
C THR A 313 9.80 -5.54 -1.16
N PHE A 314 8.82 -4.95 -0.53
CA PHE A 314 8.95 -3.78 0.35
C PHE A 314 8.88 -4.25 1.80
N GLU A 315 9.86 -3.87 2.60
CA GLU A 315 10.04 -4.26 3.99
C GLU A 315 10.03 -3.01 4.86
N LEU A 316 8.90 -2.75 5.53
CA LEU A 316 8.74 -1.61 6.43
C LEU A 316 8.88 -2.09 7.88
N LEU A 317 9.92 -1.64 8.58
CA LEU A 317 10.10 -1.98 9.99
C LEU A 317 9.15 -1.17 10.86
N MET A 318 8.37 -1.86 11.68
CA MET A 318 7.36 -1.28 12.55
C MET A 318 7.95 -0.89 13.90
N ASP A 319 7.72 0.35 14.32
CA ASP A 319 8.23 0.88 15.59
C ASP A 319 7.22 0.84 16.74
N SER A 320 6.01 0.35 16.49
CA SER A 320 4.91 0.33 17.44
C SER A 320 3.92 -0.79 17.18
N TYR A 321 3.25 -1.24 18.25
CA TYR A 321 2.05 -2.10 18.18
C TYR A 321 0.75 -1.28 18.10
N ASP A 322 0.79 0.04 18.28
CA ASP A 322 -0.39 0.89 18.16
C ASP A 322 -0.92 0.88 16.73
N ARG A 323 -2.18 0.54 16.59
CA ARG A 323 -2.85 0.38 15.29
C ARG A 323 -2.88 1.65 14.46
N THR A 324 -3.06 2.79 15.11
CA THR A 324 -3.10 4.10 14.44
C THR A 324 -1.73 4.45 13.90
N ARG A 325 -0.68 4.30 14.72
CA ARG A 325 0.70 4.57 14.29
C ARG A 325 1.12 3.65 13.14
N ARG A 326 0.84 2.36 13.22
CA ARG A 326 1.11 1.41 12.13
C ARG A 326 0.42 1.81 10.83
N GLY A 327 -0.84 2.23 10.90
CA GLY A 327 -1.57 2.74 9.73
C GLY A 327 -0.92 4.00 9.14
N LEU A 328 -0.45 4.93 9.97
CA LEU A 328 0.29 6.12 9.53
C LEU A 328 1.61 5.77 8.83
N MET A 329 2.35 4.79 9.36
CA MET A 329 3.60 4.30 8.77
C MET A 329 3.37 3.72 7.36
N ILE A 330 2.38 2.85 7.20
CA ILE A 330 2.03 2.25 5.90
C ILE A 330 1.58 3.32 4.91
N LYS A 331 0.73 4.27 5.33
CA LYS A 331 0.31 5.39 4.47
C LYS A 331 1.48 6.24 4.00
N LYS A 332 2.41 6.55 4.91
CA LYS A 332 3.62 7.31 4.55
C LYS A 332 4.50 6.54 3.55
N MET A 333 4.64 5.22 3.72
CA MET A 333 5.31 4.37 2.75
C MET A 333 4.68 4.51 1.36
N TYR A 334 3.36 4.27 1.23
CA TYR A 334 2.67 4.36 -0.06
C TYR A 334 2.78 5.74 -0.68
N ARG A 335 2.57 6.82 0.09
CA ARG A 335 2.74 8.19 -0.43
C ARG A 335 4.13 8.47 -0.97
N THR A 336 5.14 7.84 -0.37
CA THR A 336 6.53 8.00 -0.79
C THR A 336 6.83 7.23 -2.07
N ILE A 337 6.45 5.94 -2.14
CA ILE A 337 6.83 5.07 -3.26
C ILE A 337 5.80 5.04 -4.40
N ALA A 338 4.56 5.44 -4.14
CA ALA A 338 3.46 5.47 -5.09
C ALA A 338 2.69 6.81 -5.01
N PRO A 339 3.32 7.95 -5.35
CA PRO A 339 2.76 9.29 -5.16
C PRO A 339 1.43 9.53 -5.89
N TRP A 340 1.13 8.80 -6.94
CA TRP A 340 -0.16 8.87 -7.65
C TRP A 340 -1.36 8.53 -6.77
N VAL A 341 -1.19 7.76 -5.69
CA VAL A 341 -2.29 7.42 -4.77
C VAL A 341 -2.84 8.62 -3.99
N THR A 342 -2.12 9.73 -3.95
CA THR A 342 -2.57 10.97 -3.30
C THR A 342 -3.57 11.75 -4.14
N GLN A 343 -3.70 11.46 -5.43
CA GLN A 343 -4.66 12.13 -6.32
C GLN A 343 -6.09 11.73 -5.94
N ASN A 344 -6.98 12.71 -5.82
CA ASN A 344 -8.35 12.51 -5.33
C ASN A 344 -9.36 13.44 -6.04
N PRO A 345 -9.63 13.25 -7.36
CA PRO A 345 -10.62 14.04 -8.08
C PRO A 345 -12.05 13.75 -7.58
N ILE A 346 -12.92 14.75 -7.70
CA ILE A 346 -14.34 14.63 -7.33
C ILE A 346 -15.12 14.23 -8.58
N PHE A 347 -15.72 13.06 -8.59
CA PHE A 347 -16.39 12.58 -9.78
C PHE A 347 -17.81 12.05 -9.54
N MET A 348 -18.64 12.22 -10.57
CA MET A 348 -19.97 11.65 -10.69
C MET A 348 -19.88 10.32 -11.45
N HIS A 349 -20.59 9.30 -11.00
CA HIS A 349 -20.80 8.06 -11.74
C HIS A 349 -22.14 8.07 -12.44
N LEU A 350 -22.11 8.07 -13.77
CA LEU A 350 -23.27 8.12 -14.64
C LEU A 350 -23.52 6.78 -15.32
N VAL A 351 -24.75 6.28 -15.29
CA VAL A 351 -25.21 5.24 -16.20
C VAL A 351 -25.96 5.90 -17.33
N SER A 352 -25.29 6.13 -18.45
CA SER A 352 -25.82 6.85 -19.61
C SER A 352 -26.41 5.94 -20.66
N LYS A 353 -27.47 6.41 -21.34
CA LYS A 353 -28.09 5.74 -22.50
C LYS A 353 -27.73 6.42 -23.82
N ASN A 354 -27.35 7.69 -23.77
CA ASN A 354 -27.06 8.50 -24.96
C ASN A 354 -26.13 9.67 -24.63
N ASP A 355 -25.62 10.36 -25.66
CA ASP A 355 -24.69 11.49 -25.57
C ASP A 355 -25.29 12.71 -24.88
N ALA A 356 -26.60 12.92 -24.98
CA ALA A 356 -27.25 14.06 -24.33
C ALA A 356 -27.19 13.94 -22.80
N GLU A 357 -27.37 12.74 -22.27
CA GLU A 357 -27.23 12.49 -20.84
C GLU A 357 -25.78 12.71 -20.35
N VAL A 358 -24.78 12.34 -21.15
CA VAL A 358 -23.35 12.62 -20.84
C VAL A 358 -23.09 14.12 -20.77
N LYS A 359 -23.58 14.88 -21.78
CA LYS A 359 -23.43 16.35 -21.79
C LYS A 359 -24.15 16.99 -20.60
N ALA A 360 -25.35 16.55 -20.28
CA ALA A 360 -26.10 17.05 -19.12
C ALA A 360 -25.37 16.78 -17.79
N ALA A 361 -24.76 15.59 -17.62
CA ALA A 361 -23.96 15.29 -16.46
C ALA A 361 -22.70 16.17 -16.34
N ILE A 362 -22.01 16.42 -17.47
CA ILE A 362 -20.88 17.34 -17.53
C ILE A 362 -21.32 18.76 -17.09
N ASP A 363 -22.44 19.25 -17.58
CA ASP A 363 -23.00 20.56 -17.23
C ASP A 363 -23.38 20.65 -15.74
N GLN A 364 -23.90 19.57 -15.17
CA GLN A 364 -24.17 19.49 -13.73
C GLN A 364 -22.89 19.48 -12.89
N CYS A 365 -21.83 18.82 -13.34
CA CYS A 365 -20.52 18.89 -12.69
C CYS A 365 -19.99 20.33 -12.65
N VAL A 366 -20.09 21.07 -13.75
CA VAL A 366 -19.73 22.51 -13.80
C VAL A 366 -20.53 23.31 -12.79
N ALA A 367 -21.86 23.12 -12.77
CA ALA A 367 -22.75 23.86 -11.89
C ALA A 367 -22.48 23.62 -10.40
N THR A 368 -22.05 22.42 -10.05
CA THR A 368 -21.86 21.99 -8.65
C THR A 368 -20.39 22.01 -8.19
N GLY A 369 -19.43 22.16 -9.13
CA GLY A 369 -18.01 22.15 -8.83
C GLY A 369 -17.39 20.74 -8.77
N PHE A 370 -18.10 19.70 -9.22
CA PHE A 370 -17.50 18.39 -9.50
C PHE A 370 -16.44 18.52 -10.60
N GLU A 371 -15.52 17.58 -10.67
CA GLU A 371 -14.33 17.67 -11.53
C GLU A 371 -14.32 16.64 -12.65
N ALA A 372 -15.13 15.58 -12.53
CA ALA A 372 -15.14 14.50 -13.49
C ALA A 372 -16.50 13.81 -13.58
N VAL A 373 -16.74 13.17 -14.74
CA VAL A 373 -17.81 12.19 -14.97
C VAL A 373 -17.17 10.87 -15.34
N ILE A 374 -17.52 9.78 -14.65
CA ILE A 374 -17.20 8.41 -15.02
C ILE A 374 -18.44 7.74 -15.58
N LEU A 375 -18.36 7.25 -16.82
CA LEU A 375 -19.39 6.42 -17.44
C LEU A 375 -19.28 5.03 -16.84
N SER A 376 -20.15 4.74 -15.87
CA SER A 376 -20.11 3.57 -15.02
C SER A 376 -20.68 2.33 -15.69
N PHE A 377 -20.60 1.16 -15.02
CA PHE A 377 -21.19 -0.09 -15.49
C PHE A 377 -22.65 0.08 -15.94
N GLY A 378 -22.96 -0.43 -17.11
CA GLY A 378 -24.30 -0.32 -17.72
C GLY A 378 -24.49 0.94 -18.59
N SER A 379 -23.49 1.81 -18.73
CA SER A 379 -23.50 2.91 -19.69
C SER A 379 -23.37 2.40 -21.13
N HIS A 380 -23.76 3.24 -22.08
CA HIS A 380 -23.64 2.93 -23.53
C HIS A 380 -22.20 3.05 -24.07
N LEU A 381 -21.23 3.30 -23.22
CA LEU A 381 -19.81 3.31 -23.56
C LEU A 381 -19.33 1.89 -23.92
N ASN A 382 -18.62 1.77 -25.03
CA ASN A 382 -17.88 0.56 -25.37
C ASN A 382 -16.44 0.92 -25.75
N MET A 383 -15.50 0.70 -24.83
CA MET A 383 -14.07 0.94 -25.06
C MET A 383 -13.43 -0.12 -25.96
N GLU A 384 -14.09 -1.26 -26.18
CA GLU A 384 -13.58 -2.36 -26.99
C GLU A 384 -13.93 -2.21 -28.49
N ASP A 385 -14.81 -1.26 -28.81
CA ASP A 385 -15.14 -0.90 -30.20
C ASP A 385 -14.14 0.12 -30.75
N SER A 386 -13.19 -0.36 -31.55
CA SER A 386 -12.15 0.44 -32.21
C SER A 386 -12.60 1.08 -33.53
N SER A 387 -13.90 1.04 -33.86
CA SER A 387 -14.41 1.69 -35.08
C SER A 387 -14.17 3.20 -35.04
N THR A 388 -13.85 3.78 -36.19
CA THR A 388 -13.65 5.24 -36.32
C THR A 388 -14.87 6.02 -35.84
N GLN A 389 -16.07 5.50 -36.05
CA GLN A 389 -17.31 6.12 -35.58
C GLN A 389 -17.37 6.20 -34.06
N ASN A 390 -17.09 5.09 -33.37
CA ASN A 390 -17.07 5.03 -31.89
C ASN A 390 -15.99 5.95 -31.31
N ILE A 391 -14.77 5.88 -31.82
CA ILE A 391 -13.65 6.71 -31.38
C ILE A 391 -13.96 8.21 -31.56
N ASN A 392 -14.44 8.62 -32.75
CA ASN A 392 -14.78 10.02 -33.02
C ASN A 392 -15.91 10.53 -32.12
N ARG A 393 -16.92 9.70 -31.84
CA ARG A 393 -18.01 10.00 -30.92
C ARG A 393 -17.48 10.31 -29.52
N TRP A 394 -16.69 9.40 -28.94
CA TRP A 394 -16.18 9.56 -27.58
C TRP A 394 -15.15 10.66 -27.47
N LYS A 395 -14.33 10.86 -28.51
CA LYS A 395 -13.44 12.02 -28.58
C LYS A 395 -14.22 13.34 -28.55
N ALA A 396 -15.29 13.46 -29.30
CA ALA A 396 -16.11 14.69 -29.31
C ALA A 396 -16.74 14.97 -27.91
N LEU A 397 -17.12 13.92 -27.17
CA LEU A 397 -17.63 14.06 -25.80
C LEU A 397 -16.51 14.42 -24.81
N ALA A 398 -15.32 13.86 -24.96
CA ALA A 398 -14.16 14.27 -24.17
C ALA A 398 -13.76 15.73 -24.45
N ASP A 399 -13.72 16.14 -25.71
CA ASP A 399 -13.45 17.52 -26.09
C ASP A 399 -14.48 18.49 -25.49
N TYR A 400 -15.78 18.12 -25.46
CA TYR A 400 -16.84 18.88 -24.80
C TYR A 400 -16.61 19.03 -23.29
N ALA A 401 -16.21 17.94 -22.62
CA ALA A 401 -15.88 17.95 -21.21
C ALA A 401 -14.65 18.83 -20.90
N HIS A 402 -13.58 18.68 -21.68
CA HIS A 402 -12.34 19.42 -21.51
C HIS A 402 -12.53 20.94 -21.74
N GLN A 403 -13.36 21.36 -22.71
CA GLN A 403 -13.72 22.78 -22.90
C GLN A 403 -14.36 23.40 -21.65
N LYS A 404 -14.92 22.57 -20.76
CA LYS A 404 -15.56 22.98 -19.51
C LYS A 404 -14.69 22.67 -18.27
N ASN A 405 -13.45 22.24 -18.44
CA ASN A 405 -12.54 21.78 -17.40
C ASN A 405 -13.10 20.61 -16.57
N ILE A 406 -13.84 19.73 -17.22
CA ILE A 406 -14.36 18.49 -16.63
C ILE A 406 -13.63 17.31 -17.28
N LEU A 407 -13.24 16.34 -16.47
CA LEU A 407 -12.62 15.11 -16.93
C LEU A 407 -13.69 14.10 -17.33
N LEU A 408 -13.35 13.26 -18.31
CA LEU A 408 -14.23 12.18 -18.73
C LEU A 408 -13.54 10.84 -18.52
N GLY A 409 -14.23 9.93 -17.87
CA GLY A 409 -13.76 8.57 -17.61
C GLY A 409 -14.78 7.52 -17.99
N GLY A 410 -14.34 6.27 -17.99
CA GLY A 410 -15.21 5.16 -18.33
C GLY A 410 -14.82 3.87 -17.63
N TYR A 411 -15.81 3.02 -17.49
CA TYR A 411 -15.73 1.69 -16.88
C TYR A 411 -15.52 0.61 -17.95
N SER A 412 -14.70 -0.38 -17.63
CA SER A 412 -14.61 -1.63 -18.38
C SER A 412 -14.59 -2.84 -17.45
N LEU A 413 -15.30 -3.88 -17.83
CA LEU A 413 -15.34 -5.17 -17.13
C LEU A 413 -14.40 -6.15 -17.84
N PHE A 414 -13.47 -6.74 -17.10
CA PHE A 414 -12.63 -7.82 -17.62
C PHE A 414 -13.10 -9.20 -17.12
N SER A 415 -13.27 -9.38 -15.83
CA SER A 415 -13.67 -10.65 -15.20
C SER A 415 -15.17 -10.88 -15.23
N SER A 416 -15.62 -12.07 -14.77
CA SER A 416 -17.04 -12.43 -14.64
C SER A 416 -17.82 -12.41 -15.93
N ARG A 417 -17.18 -12.70 -17.07
CA ARG A 417 -17.82 -12.83 -18.40
C ARG A 417 -17.17 -13.93 -19.22
N THR A 418 -17.91 -14.45 -20.18
CA THR A 418 -17.45 -15.43 -21.17
C THR A 418 -17.23 -14.71 -22.51
N ILE A 419 -16.11 -14.97 -23.16
CA ILE A 419 -15.78 -14.47 -24.50
C ILE A 419 -15.92 -15.60 -25.51
N SER A 420 -15.07 -16.61 -25.40
CA SER A 420 -15.10 -17.78 -26.27
C SER A 420 -14.33 -18.95 -25.61
N PRO A 421 -14.61 -20.20 -26.00
CA PRO A 421 -13.82 -21.33 -25.54
C PRO A 421 -12.33 -21.24 -25.85
N GLN A 422 -11.93 -20.41 -26.80
CA GLN A 422 -10.56 -20.21 -27.26
C GLN A 422 -9.85 -19.09 -26.49
N ASP A 423 -10.61 -18.23 -25.78
CA ASP A 423 -10.06 -17.04 -25.12
C ASP A 423 -10.28 -17.06 -23.60
N ASP A 424 -11.21 -17.88 -23.12
CA ASP A 424 -11.51 -17.99 -21.70
C ASP A 424 -10.44 -18.83 -20.97
N VAL A 425 -10.36 -18.61 -19.65
CA VAL A 425 -9.51 -19.41 -18.75
C VAL A 425 -9.89 -20.88 -18.84
N ILE A 426 -8.91 -21.74 -18.99
CA ILE A 426 -9.07 -23.21 -19.01
C ILE A 426 -8.76 -23.80 -17.62
N ASP A 427 -9.74 -24.46 -17.04
CA ASP A 427 -9.60 -25.15 -15.78
C ASP A 427 -8.70 -26.39 -15.94
N ALA A 428 -7.65 -26.48 -15.11
CA ALA A 428 -6.70 -27.58 -15.14
C ALA A 428 -7.32 -28.96 -14.81
N LYS A 429 -8.45 -28.99 -14.08
CA LYS A 429 -9.11 -30.24 -13.68
C LYS A 429 -10.00 -30.80 -14.78
N THR A 430 -10.64 -29.93 -15.53
CA THR A 430 -11.64 -30.32 -16.53
C THR A 430 -11.13 -30.22 -17.99
N GLY A 431 -10.07 -29.44 -18.22
CA GLY A 431 -9.58 -29.12 -19.56
C GLY A 431 -10.56 -28.28 -20.39
N LYS A 432 -11.54 -27.66 -19.75
CA LYS A 432 -12.59 -26.82 -20.38
C LYS A 432 -12.58 -25.41 -19.84
N PRO A 433 -13.23 -24.44 -20.55
CA PRO A 433 -13.44 -23.11 -19.99
C PRO A 433 -14.07 -23.14 -18.62
N GLY A 434 -13.52 -22.36 -17.69
CA GLY A 434 -13.94 -22.28 -16.29
C GLY A 434 -12.78 -22.29 -15.31
N GLY A 435 -13.07 -22.46 -14.03
CA GLY A 435 -12.07 -22.47 -12.95
C GLY A 435 -11.55 -21.08 -12.55
N ALA A 436 -12.08 -20.02 -13.17
CA ALA A 436 -11.80 -18.65 -12.77
C ALA A 436 -12.38 -18.36 -11.38
N PHE A 437 -11.72 -17.50 -10.64
CA PHE A 437 -12.07 -17.19 -9.26
C PHE A 437 -13.51 -16.62 -9.10
N PHE A 438 -13.94 -15.77 -10.04
CA PHE A 438 -15.29 -15.23 -10.11
C PHE A 438 -16.18 -15.94 -11.15
N GLY A 439 -15.98 -17.23 -11.35
CA GLY A 439 -16.71 -18.04 -12.31
C GLY A 439 -16.02 -18.12 -13.68
N ASN A 440 -16.64 -17.62 -14.73
CA ASN A 440 -16.02 -17.54 -16.03
C ASN A 440 -15.25 -16.23 -16.18
N ALA A 441 -14.08 -16.28 -16.79
CA ALA A 441 -13.29 -15.10 -17.11
C ALA A 441 -12.47 -15.35 -18.37
N PRO A 442 -12.23 -14.32 -19.21
CA PRO A 442 -11.24 -14.41 -20.28
C PRO A 442 -9.83 -14.51 -19.70
N CYS A 443 -8.94 -15.19 -20.42
CA CYS A 443 -7.53 -15.20 -20.08
C CYS A 443 -6.84 -13.98 -20.69
N PHE A 444 -6.09 -13.23 -19.87
CA PHE A 444 -5.35 -12.06 -20.37
C PHE A 444 -4.24 -12.42 -21.35
N GLY A 445 -3.77 -13.68 -21.31
CA GLY A 445 -2.79 -14.23 -22.24
C GLY A 445 -3.39 -14.76 -23.55
N SER A 446 -4.71 -14.76 -23.72
CA SER A 446 -5.38 -15.16 -24.97
C SER A 446 -5.25 -14.10 -26.06
N ASN A 447 -5.62 -14.44 -27.29
CA ASN A 447 -5.67 -13.47 -28.39
C ASN A 447 -6.63 -12.31 -28.08
N TRP A 448 -7.79 -12.62 -27.52
CA TRP A 448 -8.74 -11.60 -27.11
C TRP A 448 -8.18 -10.73 -25.96
N GLY A 449 -7.56 -11.34 -24.95
CA GLY A 449 -6.99 -10.61 -23.81
C GLY A 449 -5.89 -9.63 -24.20
N LEU A 450 -4.98 -10.05 -25.08
CA LEU A 450 -3.95 -9.17 -25.67
C LEU A 450 -4.59 -8.08 -26.53
N GLY A 451 -5.59 -8.43 -27.34
CA GLY A 451 -6.36 -7.46 -28.12
C GLY A 451 -7.14 -6.47 -27.26
N TYR A 452 -7.70 -6.91 -26.12
CA TYR A 452 -8.34 -6.04 -25.14
C TYR A 452 -7.36 -5.00 -24.59
N ARG A 453 -6.17 -5.43 -24.13
CA ARG A 453 -5.10 -4.52 -23.70
C ARG A 453 -4.82 -3.43 -24.72
N ASP A 454 -4.63 -3.83 -25.99
CA ASP A 454 -4.26 -2.90 -27.06
C ASP A 454 -5.41 -1.94 -27.38
N LYS A 455 -6.65 -2.42 -27.42
CA LYS A 455 -7.85 -1.59 -27.61
C LYS A 455 -8.02 -0.55 -26.50
N ILE A 456 -7.82 -0.92 -25.24
CA ILE A 456 -7.90 0.03 -24.11
C ILE A 456 -6.84 1.11 -24.25
N VAL A 457 -5.58 0.76 -24.51
CA VAL A 457 -4.50 1.74 -24.71
C VAL A 457 -4.82 2.68 -25.87
N ASP A 458 -5.28 2.15 -27.00
CA ASP A 458 -5.61 2.94 -28.19
C ASP A 458 -6.84 3.83 -27.97
N PHE A 459 -7.85 3.34 -27.24
CA PHE A 459 -9.00 4.15 -26.87
C PHE A 459 -8.57 5.42 -26.10
N PHE A 460 -7.77 5.26 -25.05
CA PHE A 460 -7.26 6.41 -24.28
C PHE A 460 -6.38 7.33 -25.11
N LYS A 461 -5.52 6.81 -25.94
CA LYS A 461 -4.68 7.61 -26.85
C LYS A 461 -5.50 8.48 -27.81
N GLN A 462 -6.57 7.92 -28.38
CA GLN A 462 -7.33 8.57 -29.45
C GLN A 462 -8.43 9.47 -28.92
N THR A 463 -9.16 9.04 -27.88
CA THR A 463 -10.29 9.81 -27.31
C THR A 463 -9.86 10.86 -26.32
N LYS A 464 -8.67 10.73 -25.72
CA LYS A 464 -8.18 11.58 -24.62
C LYS A 464 -9.03 11.48 -23.34
N PHE A 465 -9.65 10.32 -23.11
CA PHE A 465 -10.25 10.06 -21.80
C PHE A 465 -9.20 10.13 -20.69
N ASP A 466 -9.63 10.58 -19.51
CA ASP A 466 -8.76 10.93 -18.39
C ASP A 466 -8.76 9.89 -17.27
N ILE A 467 -9.86 9.11 -17.16
CA ILE A 467 -10.07 8.20 -16.04
C ILE A 467 -10.46 6.82 -16.58
N TRP A 468 -9.81 5.80 -16.07
CA TRP A 468 -10.17 4.42 -16.28
C TRP A 468 -10.64 3.76 -15.00
N GLU A 469 -11.89 3.30 -15.01
CA GLU A 469 -12.44 2.45 -13.96
C GLU A 469 -12.40 1.01 -14.48
N ASN A 470 -11.47 0.21 -13.96
CA ASN A 470 -11.24 -1.16 -14.42
C ASN A 470 -11.72 -2.18 -13.39
N ASP A 471 -12.55 -3.12 -13.82
CA ASP A 471 -13.08 -4.18 -12.97
C ASP A 471 -12.48 -5.54 -13.38
N GLY A 472 -11.46 -5.95 -12.65
CA GLY A 472 -10.65 -7.14 -12.93
C GLY A 472 -9.49 -6.88 -13.91
N PRO A 473 -8.62 -7.87 -14.15
CA PRO A 473 -8.75 -9.30 -13.88
C PRO A 473 -8.38 -9.76 -12.47
N TYR A 474 -8.30 -8.88 -11.50
CA TYR A 474 -7.88 -9.23 -10.14
C TYR A 474 -6.45 -9.80 -10.13
N PRO A 475 -6.10 -10.92 -9.43
CA PRO A 475 -4.72 -11.42 -9.41
C PRO A 475 -4.29 -12.14 -10.71
N GLY A 476 -5.21 -12.27 -11.68
CA GLY A 476 -5.03 -13.17 -12.81
C GLY A 476 -5.38 -14.62 -12.45
N ASP A 477 -6.29 -15.22 -13.23
CA ASP A 477 -6.69 -16.60 -13.02
C ASP A 477 -5.66 -17.57 -13.59
N VAL A 478 -5.41 -18.69 -12.89
CA VAL A 478 -4.54 -19.75 -13.37
C VAL A 478 -5.18 -20.42 -14.59
N CYS A 479 -4.49 -20.50 -15.71
CA CYS A 479 -5.03 -21.02 -16.97
C CYS A 479 -4.19 -22.19 -17.51
N ALA A 480 -4.83 -23.33 -17.74
CA ALA A 480 -4.17 -24.53 -18.26
C ALA A 480 -4.06 -24.56 -19.80
N SER A 481 -4.48 -23.53 -20.49
CA SER A 481 -4.35 -23.47 -21.97
C SER A 481 -2.89 -23.50 -22.39
N THR A 482 -2.58 -24.31 -23.40
CA THR A 482 -1.28 -24.35 -24.08
C THR A 482 -1.31 -23.68 -25.46
N THR A 483 -2.45 -23.07 -25.81
CA THR A 483 -2.67 -22.43 -27.11
C THR A 483 -2.79 -20.90 -27.02
N HIS A 484 -2.86 -20.36 -25.80
CA HIS A 484 -2.87 -18.92 -25.59
C HIS A 484 -1.46 -18.33 -25.85
N PRO A 485 -1.34 -17.28 -26.70
CA PRO A 485 -0.03 -16.76 -27.09
C PRO A 485 0.73 -16.06 -25.96
N GLY A 486 0.04 -15.61 -24.92
CA GLY A 486 0.63 -14.85 -23.82
C GLY A 486 1.22 -15.69 -22.69
N HIS A 487 1.05 -17.02 -22.69
CA HIS A 487 1.66 -17.97 -21.74
C HIS A 487 1.77 -19.37 -22.36
N LYS A 488 2.59 -20.24 -21.78
CA LYS A 488 2.83 -21.60 -22.29
C LYS A 488 1.92 -22.66 -21.68
N GLY A 489 1.39 -22.43 -20.49
CA GLY A 489 0.56 -23.39 -19.79
C GLY A 489 0.25 -22.97 -18.34
N LEU A 490 -0.06 -23.96 -17.51
CA LEU A 490 -0.49 -23.75 -16.13
C LEU A 490 0.56 -23.02 -15.29
N ASP A 491 1.84 -23.39 -15.44
CA ASP A 491 2.91 -22.98 -14.54
C ASP A 491 3.28 -21.50 -14.67
N ASP A 492 3.21 -20.94 -15.89
CA ASP A 492 3.57 -19.55 -16.15
C ASP A 492 2.35 -18.62 -16.37
N SER A 493 1.14 -19.18 -16.47
CA SER A 493 -0.05 -18.43 -16.87
C SER A 493 -0.38 -17.26 -15.96
N GLN A 494 -0.36 -17.45 -14.64
CA GLN A 494 -0.68 -16.38 -13.68
C GLN A 494 0.39 -15.28 -13.69
N TRP A 495 1.68 -15.66 -13.72
CA TRP A 495 2.78 -14.72 -13.84
C TRP A 495 2.68 -13.85 -15.10
N LYS A 496 2.42 -14.48 -16.23
CA LYS A 496 2.31 -13.77 -17.52
C LYS A 496 1.11 -12.84 -17.54
N GLN A 497 -0.07 -13.30 -17.11
CA GLN A 497 -1.28 -12.46 -17.03
C GLN A 497 -1.09 -11.26 -16.09
N MET A 498 -0.53 -11.48 -14.90
CA MET A 498 -0.22 -10.41 -13.95
C MET A 498 0.72 -9.36 -14.56
N ASN A 499 1.76 -9.78 -15.28
CA ASN A 499 2.69 -8.83 -15.90
C ASN A 499 2.06 -8.06 -17.07
N ILE A 500 1.16 -8.67 -17.84
CA ILE A 500 0.38 -7.97 -18.88
C ILE A 500 -0.49 -6.88 -18.23
N GLN A 501 -1.18 -7.21 -17.14
CA GLN A 501 -2.01 -6.28 -16.38
C GLN A 501 -1.19 -5.12 -15.79
N LYS A 502 -0.07 -5.44 -15.12
CA LYS A 502 0.84 -4.42 -14.56
C LYS A 502 1.36 -3.48 -15.66
N GLY A 503 1.78 -4.04 -16.79
CA GLY A 503 2.26 -3.26 -17.93
C GLY A 503 1.18 -2.32 -18.48
N LEU A 504 -0.07 -2.76 -18.51
CA LEU A 504 -1.21 -1.92 -18.92
C LEU A 504 -1.44 -0.76 -17.95
N TYR A 505 -1.46 -1.02 -16.64
CA TYR A 505 -1.61 0.03 -15.62
C TYR A 505 -0.46 1.05 -15.69
N GLN A 506 0.79 0.58 -15.78
CA GLN A 506 1.95 1.45 -15.87
C GLN A 506 1.95 2.30 -17.15
N THR A 507 1.51 1.72 -18.27
CA THR A 507 1.37 2.44 -19.54
C THR A 507 0.35 3.57 -19.42
N LEU A 508 -0.84 3.28 -18.93
CA LEU A 508 -1.89 4.29 -18.79
C LEU A 508 -1.54 5.35 -17.74
N ASN A 509 -0.93 4.95 -16.61
CA ASN A 509 -0.43 5.90 -15.61
C ASN A 509 0.62 6.85 -16.22
N SER A 510 1.55 6.34 -17.03
CA SER A 510 2.56 7.15 -17.71
C SER A 510 1.98 8.12 -18.75
N MET A 511 0.79 7.82 -19.27
CA MET A 511 0.01 8.72 -20.13
C MET A 511 -0.78 9.76 -19.34
N GLY A 512 -0.76 9.69 -18.02
CA GLY A 512 -1.50 10.55 -17.12
C GLY A 512 -2.95 10.14 -16.89
N VAL A 513 -3.34 8.92 -17.25
CA VAL A 513 -4.68 8.38 -16.97
C VAL A 513 -4.80 8.06 -15.50
N TYR A 514 -5.85 8.58 -14.85
CA TYR A 514 -6.22 8.20 -13.49
C TYR A 514 -6.88 6.83 -13.51
N ILE A 515 -6.38 5.87 -12.71
CA ILE A 515 -6.85 4.49 -12.73
C ILE A 515 -7.52 4.16 -11.41
N ASN A 516 -8.82 3.86 -11.48
CA ASN A 516 -9.64 3.41 -10.38
C ASN A 516 -9.87 1.91 -10.54
N ALA A 517 -9.37 1.11 -9.59
CA ALA A 517 -9.46 -0.35 -9.65
C ALA A 517 -9.91 -0.90 -8.30
N PRO A 518 -10.67 -2.01 -8.24
CA PRO A 518 -11.14 -2.57 -6.99
C PRO A 518 -10.04 -3.27 -6.19
N ASP A 519 -8.86 -3.46 -6.76
CA ASP A 519 -7.77 -4.24 -6.21
C ASP A 519 -6.50 -3.42 -5.93
N TRP A 520 -5.56 -4.08 -5.24
CA TRP A 520 -4.38 -3.48 -4.65
C TRP A 520 -3.20 -3.42 -5.63
N TYR A 521 -3.33 -2.58 -6.66
CA TYR A 521 -2.28 -2.38 -7.65
C TYR A 521 -1.56 -1.02 -7.50
N PHE A 522 -1.55 -0.43 -6.30
CA PHE A 522 -0.92 0.86 -6.06
C PHE A 522 0.54 0.90 -6.50
N LEU A 523 1.28 -0.19 -6.24
CA LEU A 523 2.69 -0.29 -6.60
C LEU A 523 2.92 -0.48 -8.11
N ASP A 524 1.84 -0.65 -8.88
CA ASP A 524 1.88 -0.80 -10.33
C ASP A 524 1.13 0.31 -11.07
N GLY A 525 0.76 1.39 -10.39
CA GLY A 525 0.25 2.63 -11.00
C GLY A 525 -1.24 2.89 -10.87
N THR A 526 -2.02 2.09 -10.10
CA THR A 526 -3.40 2.44 -9.81
C THR A 526 -3.50 3.50 -8.72
N HIS A 527 -4.50 4.37 -8.80
CA HIS A 527 -4.61 5.54 -7.91
C HIS A 527 -5.46 5.27 -6.69
N LYS A 528 -6.58 4.58 -6.86
CA LYS A 528 -7.51 4.27 -5.78
C LYS A 528 -7.85 2.79 -5.75
N ILE A 529 -8.09 2.32 -4.55
CA ILE A 529 -8.72 1.04 -4.29
C ILE A 529 -10.04 1.28 -3.57
N ALA A 530 -10.96 0.39 -3.75
CA ALA A 530 -12.27 0.40 -3.11
C ALA A 530 -12.21 0.11 -1.60
N VAL A 531 -11.43 0.88 -0.84
CA VAL A 531 -11.52 0.83 0.62
C VAL A 531 -12.89 1.35 1.04
N GLY A 532 -13.61 0.56 1.79
CA GLY A 532 -14.99 0.86 2.09
C GLY A 532 -15.96 0.56 0.94
N TYR A 533 -15.49 0.07 -0.22
CA TYR A 533 -16.36 -0.54 -1.20
C TYR A 533 -17.07 -1.72 -0.55
N ARG A 534 -18.31 -1.51 -0.31
CA ARG A 534 -19.24 -2.52 0.22
C ARG A 534 -20.48 -2.46 -0.63
N GLU A 535 -20.61 -3.37 -1.55
CA GLU A 535 -21.83 -3.46 -2.38
C GLU A 535 -23.10 -3.53 -1.54
N VAL A 536 -22.98 -4.03 -0.32
CA VAL A 536 -24.08 -4.07 0.64
C VAL A 536 -24.50 -2.70 1.17
N ASN A 537 -23.63 -1.68 1.19
CA ASN A 537 -23.94 -0.38 1.79
C ASN A 537 -24.98 0.41 0.98
N PHE A 538 -25.07 0.24 -0.32
CA PHE A 538 -26.07 0.93 -1.12
C PHE A 538 -27.45 0.24 -1.12
N SER A 539 -27.56 -0.92 -0.51
CA SER A 539 -28.86 -1.58 -0.26
C SER A 539 -29.40 -1.33 1.16
N LEU A 540 -28.61 -0.67 2.02
CA LEU A 540 -29.00 -0.32 3.39
C LEU A 540 -29.83 0.97 3.42
N SER A 541 -30.65 1.14 4.46
CA SER A 541 -31.37 2.40 4.66
C SER A 541 -30.42 3.60 4.84
N ARG A 542 -30.86 4.81 4.50
CA ARG A 542 -30.06 6.06 4.62
C ARG A 542 -29.48 6.24 6.02
N GLU A 543 -30.28 5.98 7.04
CA GLU A 543 -29.85 6.06 8.44
C GLU A 543 -28.72 5.07 8.76
N GLN A 544 -28.84 3.82 8.30
CA GLN A 544 -27.78 2.82 8.47
C GLN A 544 -26.53 3.19 7.70
N GLN A 545 -26.66 3.68 6.47
CA GLN A 545 -25.51 4.10 5.66
C GLN A 545 -24.66 5.15 6.37
N ILE A 546 -25.29 6.14 7.01
CA ILE A 546 -24.58 7.20 7.73
C ILE A 546 -23.65 6.61 8.82
N ILE A 547 -24.17 5.73 9.66
CA ILE A 547 -23.36 5.13 10.75
C ILE A 547 -22.32 4.15 10.21
N LEU A 548 -22.72 3.21 9.34
CA LEU A 548 -21.83 2.17 8.83
C LEU A 548 -20.72 2.73 7.95
N ASN A 549 -20.99 3.76 7.16
CA ASN A 549 -19.95 4.40 6.35
C ASN A 549 -18.88 5.04 7.24
N ARG A 550 -19.25 5.71 8.34
CA ARG A 550 -18.28 6.25 9.30
C ARG A 550 -17.50 5.16 10.04
N GLN A 551 -18.13 4.03 10.36
CA GLN A 551 -17.42 2.86 10.89
C GLN A 551 -16.39 2.35 9.87
N ASN A 552 -16.79 2.16 8.61
CA ASN A 552 -15.90 1.69 7.54
C ASN A 552 -14.74 2.67 7.30
N ILE A 553 -15.00 3.98 7.35
CA ILE A 553 -13.94 5.00 7.24
C ILE A 553 -12.91 4.81 8.38
N ILE A 554 -13.36 4.76 9.63
CA ILE A 554 -12.46 4.63 10.79
C ILE A 554 -11.71 3.30 10.77
N ASP A 555 -12.40 2.20 10.48
CA ASP A 555 -11.78 0.88 10.42
C ASP A 555 -10.77 0.79 9.25
N GLY A 556 -11.10 1.37 8.09
CA GLY A 556 -10.20 1.46 6.95
C GLY A 556 -8.95 2.32 7.20
N THR A 557 -9.07 3.41 7.96
CA THR A 557 -7.91 4.27 8.28
C THR A 557 -6.84 3.56 9.08
N LYS A 558 -7.23 2.60 9.90
CA LYS A 558 -6.29 1.86 10.75
C LYS A 558 -5.55 0.76 10.00
N GLU A 559 -6.16 0.22 8.93
CA GLU A 559 -5.64 -0.99 8.32
C GLU A 559 -4.69 -0.72 7.17
N LYS A 560 -5.04 0.10 6.20
CA LYS A 560 -4.36 -0.16 4.96
C LYS A 560 -4.05 0.97 4.03
N THR A 561 -4.77 1.97 3.71
CA THR A 561 -4.45 2.73 2.52
C THR A 561 -3.98 4.15 2.73
N PRO A 562 -3.07 4.65 1.89
CA PRO A 562 -2.70 6.06 1.87
C PRO A 562 -3.85 6.93 1.36
N SER A 563 -4.77 6.32 0.60
CA SER A 563 -5.94 7.00 0.07
C SER A 563 -7.14 6.06 0.15
N MET A 564 -8.15 6.49 0.88
CA MET A 564 -9.41 5.79 0.90
C MET A 564 -10.17 6.08 -0.40
N GLY A 565 -10.56 5.02 -1.10
CA GLY A 565 -11.41 5.11 -2.27
C GLY A 565 -12.82 4.60 -1.96
N TRP A 566 -13.73 4.86 -2.82
CA TRP A 566 -15.07 4.32 -2.96
C TRP A 566 -15.92 4.22 -1.69
N GLY A 567 -16.33 5.37 -1.18
CA GLY A 567 -17.62 5.46 -0.51
C GLY A 567 -18.73 5.43 -1.55
N PHE A 568 -19.95 5.10 -1.15
CA PHE A 568 -21.08 5.05 -2.07
C PHE A 568 -22.15 6.08 -1.69
N VAL A 569 -22.58 6.89 -2.65
CA VAL A 569 -23.69 7.85 -2.49
C VAL A 569 -24.77 7.50 -3.52
N PRO A 570 -25.82 6.76 -3.13
CA PRO A 570 -26.82 6.22 -4.05
C PRO A 570 -27.84 7.29 -4.44
N LEU A 571 -27.53 8.08 -5.47
CA LEU A 571 -28.46 9.07 -6.01
C LEU A 571 -29.65 8.44 -6.75
N THR A 572 -29.54 7.16 -7.12
CA THR A 572 -30.61 6.37 -7.73
C THR A 572 -30.53 4.93 -7.27
N LYS A 573 -31.57 4.15 -7.55
CA LYS A 573 -31.60 2.72 -7.21
C LYS A 573 -30.45 1.96 -7.91
N TYR A 574 -29.78 1.13 -7.12
CA TYR A 574 -28.68 0.27 -7.59
C TYR A 574 -28.71 -1.07 -6.84
N GLN A 575 -28.48 -2.17 -7.52
CA GLN A 575 -28.29 -3.54 -7.01
C GLN A 575 -29.00 -3.86 -5.67
N GLY A 576 -30.31 -4.00 -5.69
CA GLY A 576 -31.09 -4.48 -4.53
C GLY A 576 -31.45 -3.43 -3.48
N GLY A 577 -30.96 -2.19 -3.60
CA GLY A 577 -31.39 -1.10 -2.71
C GLY A 577 -32.88 -0.78 -2.86
N GLY A 578 -33.61 -0.68 -1.73
CA GLY A 578 -34.99 -0.25 -1.70
C GLY A 578 -35.17 1.28 -1.72
N PRO A 579 -36.39 1.80 -1.69
CA PRO A 579 -36.64 3.25 -1.65
C PRO A 579 -35.99 3.94 -0.43
N GLU A 580 -35.83 3.23 0.67
CA GLU A 580 -35.22 3.72 1.90
C GLU A 580 -33.69 3.92 1.77
N ALA A 581 -33.06 3.33 0.74
CA ALA A 581 -31.62 3.47 0.49
C ALA A 581 -31.31 4.64 -0.45
N VAL A 582 -32.23 5.00 -1.32
CA VAL A 582 -32.03 5.94 -2.43
C VAL A 582 -32.26 7.38 -1.98
N LEU A 583 -31.44 8.30 -2.49
CA LEU A 583 -31.56 9.74 -2.20
C LEU A 583 -32.54 10.48 -3.12
N GLU A 584 -32.98 9.86 -4.23
CA GLU A 584 -34.02 10.44 -5.10
C GLU A 584 -35.42 10.32 -4.47
N PRO A 585 -36.25 11.38 -4.49
CA PRO A 585 -35.97 12.74 -4.98
C PRO A 585 -34.99 13.47 -4.05
N LEU A 586 -33.94 14.12 -4.63
CA LEU A 586 -32.83 14.69 -3.86
C LEU A 586 -33.26 15.80 -2.92
N GLN A 587 -34.25 16.60 -3.31
CA GLN A 587 -34.80 17.67 -2.46
C GLN A 587 -35.44 17.12 -1.20
N ASP A 588 -36.10 15.97 -1.26
CA ASP A 588 -36.81 15.36 -0.11
C ASP A 588 -35.84 14.76 0.91
N HIS A 589 -34.60 14.41 0.45
CA HIS A 589 -33.53 13.79 1.24
C HIS A 589 -32.28 14.66 1.35
N ILE A 590 -32.44 15.98 1.24
CA ILE A 590 -31.30 16.93 1.18
C ILE A 590 -30.38 16.84 2.40
N LYS A 591 -30.92 16.58 3.60
CA LYS A 591 -30.11 16.41 4.83
C LYS A 591 -29.27 15.15 4.80
N ASP A 592 -29.84 14.03 4.38
CA ASP A 592 -29.11 12.77 4.26
C ASP A 592 -28.02 12.89 3.18
N TYR A 593 -28.34 13.52 2.06
CA TYR A 593 -27.41 13.75 0.99
C TYR A 593 -26.21 14.60 1.46
N GLN A 594 -26.49 15.71 2.15
CA GLN A 594 -25.41 16.56 2.70
C GLN A 594 -24.56 15.82 3.72
N GLN A 595 -25.16 15.03 4.61
CA GLN A 595 -24.42 14.24 5.60
C GLN A 595 -23.52 13.19 4.94
N LEU A 596 -23.99 12.49 3.91
CA LEU A 596 -23.17 11.55 3.14
C LEU A 596 -22.01 12.24 2.45
N MET A 597 -22.23 13.41 1.84
CA MET A 597 -21.15 14.20 1.25
C MET A 597 -20.12 14.65 2.29
N VAL A 598 -20.58 15.23 3.39
CA VAL A 598 -19.69 15.78 4.44
C VAL A 598 -18.87 14.68 5.11
N GLN A 599 -19.43 13.51 5.38
CA GLN A 599 -18.64 12.42 5.98
C GLN A 599 -17.55 11.90 5.03
N TYR A 600 -17.80 11.78 3.73
CA TYR A 600 -16.79 11.33 2.79
C TYR A 600 -15.75 12.40 2.50
N PHE A 601 -16.16 13.62 2.20
CA PHE A 601 -15.23 14.74 2.00
C PHE A 601 -14.44 15.07 3.27
N GLY A 602 -15.11 15.06 4.42
CA GLY A 602 -14.49 15.29 5.72
C GLY A 602 -13.51 14.19 6.15
N ALA A 603 -13.47 13.06 5.45
CA ALA A 603 -12.51 11.98 5.65
C ALA A 603 -11.48 11.86 4.50
N GLY A 604 -11.56 12.71 3.47
CA GLY A 604 -10.74 12.58 2.27
C GLY A 604 -11.03 11.32 1.45
N VAL A 605 -12.21 10.71 1.65
CA VAL A 605 -12.62 9.51 0.92
C VAL A 605 -13.24 9.88 -0.41
N GLN A 606 -12.78 9.23 -1.47
CA GLN A 606 -13.40 9.34 -2.77
C GLN A 606 -14.70 8.53 -2.79
N ALA A 607 -15.83 9.20 -3.09
CA ALA A 607 -17.13 8.57 -3.14
C ALA A 607 -17.65 8.42 -4.58
N CYS A 608 -18.36 7.32 -4.80
CA CYS A 608 -19.12 7.06 -6.02
C CYS A 608 -20.49 7.71 -5.93
N TYR A 609 -20.64 8.92 -6.47
CA TYR A 609 -21.92 9.63 -6.59
C TYR A 609 -22.67 9.07 -7.78
N ARG A 610 -23.44 7.99 -7.57
CA ARG A 610 -24.05 7.22 -8.65
C ARG A 610 -25.51 7.57 -8.90
N GLY A 611 -25.78 8.11 -10.07
CA GLY A 611 -27.14 8.44 -10.50
C GLY A 611 -27.21 9.26 -11.77
N PRO A 612 -28.43 9.62 -12.22
CA PRO A 612 -28.62 10.39 -13.44
C PRO A 612 -28.31 11.88 -13.29
N ARG A 613 -28.24 12.37 -12.02
CA ARG A 613 -28.06 13.80 -11.71
C ARG A 613 -27.48 14.00 -10.31
N LEU A 614 -26.80 15.14 -10.13
CA LEU A 614 -26.24 15.59 -8.85
C LEU A 614 -27.20 16.48 -8.05
N TYR A 615 -28.20 17.06 -8.73
CA TYR A 615 -29.25 17.88 -8.11
C TYR A 615 -30.54 17.83 -8.96
N ASP A 616 -31.67 18.05 -8.32
CA ASP A 616 -33.01 18.11 -8.94
C ASP A 616 -33.64 19.50 -8.87
N THR A 617 -33.23 20.32 -7.89
CA THR A 617 -33.72 21.68 -7.69
C THR A 617 -32.56 22.65 -7.47
N GLU A 618 -32.87 23.96 -7.47
CA GLU A 618 -31.88 24.98 -7.14
C GLU A 618 -31.39 24.88 -5.69
N ILE A 619 -32.27 24.46 -4.78
CA ILE A 619 -31.91 24.28 -3.37
C ILE A 619 -30.87 23.17 -3.23
N THR A 620 -31.09 22.02 -3.85
CA THR A 620 -30.13 20.89 -3.83
C THR A 620 -28.85 21.27 -4.58
N ARG A 621 -28.93 21.99 -5.71
CA ARG A 621 -27.74 22.48 -6.40
C ARG A 621 -26.86 23.35 -5.49
N ASN A 622 -27.46 24.28 -4.77
CA ASN A 622 -26.73 25.19 -3.88
C ASN A 622 -26.14 24.44 -2.68
N MET A 623 -26.83 23.47 -2.13
CA MET A 623 -26.30 22.60 -1.06
C MET A 623 -25.08 21.81 -1.56
N VAL A 624 -25.18 21.15 -2.72
CA VAL A 624 -24.05 20.38 -3.31
C VAL A 624 -22.88 21.30 -3.58
N ARG A 625 -23.11 22.46 -4.23
CA ARG A 625 -22.08 23.44 -4.53
C ARG A 625 -21.37 23.94 -3.28
N SER A 626 -22.11 24.35 -2.25
CA SER A 626 -21.51 24.87 -1.02
C SER A 626 -20.69 23.81 -0.28
N THR A 627 -21.12 22.55 -0.31
CA THR A 627 -20.37 21.43 0.28
C THR A 627 -19.05 21.17 -0.48
N ILE A 628 -19.10 21.23 -1.82
CA ILE A 628 -17.89 21.09 -2.64
C ILE A 628 -16.92 22.28 -2.43
N ASP A 629 -17.44 23.49 -2.35
CA ASP A 629 -16.60 24.68 -2.12
C ASP A 629 -15.92 24.62 -0.74
N TRP A 630 -16.65 24.17 0.30
CA TRP A 630 -16.08 23.88 1.61
C TRP A 630 -14.94 22.86 1.53
N TYR A 631 -15.17 21.71 0.89
CA TYR A 631 -14.14 20.68 0.72
C TYR A 631 -12.92 21.23 -0.02
N LYS A 632 -13.12 21.93 -1.14
CA LYS A 632 -12.04 22.49 -1.94
C LYS A 632 -11.20 23.52 -1.17
N LYS A 633 -11.83 24.28 -0.28
CA LYS A 633 -11.14 25.23 0.60
C LYS A 633 -10.15 24.52 1.55
N TYR A 634 -10.54 23.38 2.10
CA TYR A 634 -9.76 22.63 3.08
C TYR A 634 -9.16 21.34 2.52
N ARG A 635 -9.19 21.16 1.20
CA ARG A 635 -8.82 19.91 0.53
C ARG A 635 -7.44 19.39 0.93
N THR A 636 -6.45 20.26 1.07
CA THR A 636 -5.08 19.87 1.41
C THR A 636 -5.04 19.12 2.74
N ILE A 637 -5.62 19.71 3.78
CA ILE A 637 -5.65 19.07 5.10
C ILE A 637 -6.63 17.90 5.16
N LEU A 638 -7.76 17.95 4.48
CA LEU A 638 -8.74 16.86 4.43
C LEU A 638 -8.26 15.62 3.66
N ASN A 639 -7.22 15.74 2.84
CA ASN A 639 -6.54 14.60 2.20
C ASN A 639 -5.25 14.18 2.92
N ALA A 640 -4.93 14.81 4.06
CA ALA A 640 -3.79 14.45 4.89
C ALA A 640 -4.07 13.20 5.73
N ASP A 641 -3.10 12.81 6.55
CA ASP A 641 -3.24 11.67 7.45
C ASP A 641 -4.43 11.83 8.39
N ILE A 642 -5.16 10.73 8.62
CA ILE A 642 -6.35 10.70 9.46
C ILE A 642 -6.09 9.89 10.72
N ILE A 643 -6.48 10.45 11.87
CA ILE A 643 -6.41 9.83 13.18
C ILE A 643 -7.84 9.65 13.70
N PRO A 644 -8.29 8.41 13.96
CA PRO A 644 -9.59 8.18 14.57
C PRO A 644 -9.63 8.73 15.99
N LEU A 645 -10.60 9.55 16.32
CA LEU A 645 -10.84 10.02 17.69
C LEU A 645 -11.81 9.11 18.44
N ARG A 646 -12.91 8.77 17.80
CA ARG A 646 -13.90 7.84 18.33
C ARG A 646 -14.66 7.16 17.18
N ARG A 647 -14.79 5.82 17.26
CA ARG A 647 -15.55 5.03 16.29
C ARG A 647 -17.06 5.25 16.45
N ALA A 648 -17.79 5.37 15.36
CA ALA A 648 -19.24 5.52 15.35
C ALA A 648 -19.94 4.29 15.97
N ASP A 649 -20.86 4.52 16.91
CA ASP A 649 -21.67 3.48 17.56
C ASP A 649 -23.18 3.82 17.60
N GLY A 650 -23.56 4.96 17.07
CA GLY A 650 -24.94 5.44 17.05
C GLY A 650 -25.50 5.90 18.42
N ARG A 651 -24.68 5.96 19.48
CA ARG A 651 -25.13 6.29 20.85
C ARG A 651 -24.54 7.60 21.38
N ASP A 652 -23.31 7.90 20.98
CA ASP A 652 -22.55 9.07 21.41
C ASP A 652 -21.86 9.67 20.18
N TRP A 653 -21.17 10.82 20.37
CA TRP A 653 -20.42 11.44 19.28
C TRP A 653 -19.40 10.48 18.69
N ASP A 654 -19.05 10.70 17.44
CA ASP A 654 -17.93 10.05 16.78
C ASP A 654 -17.16 11.06 15.94
N GLY A 655 -15.95 10.67 15.46
CA GLY A 655 -15.17 11.58 14.63
C GLY A 655 -13.72 11.18 14.48
N TRP A 656 -13.04 12.02 13.72
CA TRP A 656 -11.63 11.87 13.37
C TRP A 656 -10.95 13.23 13.26
N MET A 657 -9.63 13.18 13.17
CA MET A 657 -8.80 14.36 12.98
C MET A 657 -7.80 14.09 11.84
N HIS A 658 -7.76 14.97 10.85
CA HIS A 658 -6.66 15.01 9.90
C HIS A 658 -5.47 15.75 10.49
N VAL A 659 -4.25 15.33 10.13
CA VAL A 659 -3.01 15.96 10.59
C VAL A 659 -2.03 16.12 9.44
N ASP A 660 -1.39 17.29 9.38
CA ASP A 660 -0.28 17.58 8.48
C ASP A 660 0.79 18.40 9.21
N PRO A 661 1.86 17.75 9.71
CA PRO A 661 2.91 18.47 10.42
C PRO A 661 3.65 19.47 9.53
N SER A 662 3.59 19.33 8.22
CA SER A 662 4.25 20.20 7.24
C SER A 662 3.34 21.30 6.67
N GLY A 663 2.03 21.11 6.80
CA GLY A 663 1.01 22.04 6.24
C GLY A 663 0.87 23.34 7.00
N THR A 664 0.16 24.29 6.41
CA THR A 664 -0.28 25.53 7.06
C THR A 664 -1.34 25.22 8.12
N ASP A 665 -2.39 24.52 7.70
CA ASP A 665 -3.36 23.93 8.62
C ASP A 665 -2.73 22.66 9.20
N LYS A 666 -2.53 22.64 10.52
CA LYS A 666 -1.87 21.52 11.22
C LYS A 666 -2.80 20.36 11.50
N ALA A 667 -4.08 20.66 11.70
CA ALA A 667 -5.11 19.65 11.83
C ALA A 667 -6.49 20.15 11.39
N PHE A 668 -7.37 19.19 11.08
CA PHE A 668 -8.78 19.40 10.82
C PHE A 668 -9.60 18.33 11.51
N ILE A 669 -10.52 18.72 12.38
CA ILE A 669 -11.32 17.79 13.18
C ILE A 669 -12.75 17.76 12.64
N MET A 670 -13.29 16.54 12.51
CA MET A 670 -14.71 16.29 12.27
C MET A 670 -15.34 15.65 13.49
N PHE A 671 -16.46 16.20 13.93
CA PHE A 671 -17.31 15.65 14.99
C PHE A 671 -18.71 15.38 14.44
N PHE A 672 -19.26 14.24 14.78
CA PHE A 672 -20.63 13.83 14.39
C PHE A 672 -21.45 13.47 15.61
N ASN A 673 -22.73 13.84 15.59
CA ASN A 673 -23.71 13.49 16.61
C ASN A 673 -24.83 12.67 15.96
N PRO A 674 -24.94 11.36 16.27
CA PRO A 674 -26.00 10.52 15.70
C PRO A 674 -27.34 10.68 16.41
N THR A 675 -27.39 11.42 17.54
CA THR A 675 -28.62 11.49 18.38
C THR A 675 -29.53 12.65 17.97
N LEU A 676 -30.80 12.57 18.36
CA LEU A 676 -31.82 13.55 18.03
C LEU A 676 -31.78 14.82 18.91
N ALA A 677 -30.85 14.92 19.85
CA ALA A 677 -30.65 16.09 20.71
C ALA A 677 -29.24 16.66 20.51
N PRO A 678 -29.06 17.99 20.65
CA PRO A 678 -27.70 18.59 20.66
C PRO A 678 -26.88 17.98 21.80
N MET A 679 -25.57 17.79 21.54
CA MET A 679 -24.66 17.13 22.45
C MET A 679 -23.49 18.04 22.81
N THR A 680 -23.32 18.40 24.08
CA THR A 680 -22.15 19.16 24.55
C THR A 680 -21.20 18.22 25.29
N LYS A 681 -19.93 18.18 24.85
CA LYS A 681 -18.90 17.32 25.42
C LYS A 681 -17.63 18.11 25.67
N THR A 682 -16.93 17.76 26.76
CA THR A 682 -15.54 18.15 26.96
C THR A 682 -14.65 16.98 26.52
N LEU A 683 -13.83 17.22 25.51
CA LEU A 683 -13.05 16.22 24.80
C LEU A 683 -11.56 16.50 24.92
N THR A 684 -10.78 15.45 25.04
CA THR A 684 -9.30 15.51 24.94
C THR A 684 -8.89 15.27 23.50
N ILE A 685 -8.21 16.24 22.87
CA ILE A 685 -7.74 16.18 21.50
C ILE A 685 -6.23 15.93 21.50
N PRO A 686 -5.75 14.81 20.93
CA PRO A 686 -4.33 14.46 20.86
C PRO A 686 -3.66 15.16 19.68
N LEU A 687 -2.81 16.16 19.94
CA LEU A 687 -2.14 16.95 18.89
C LEU A 687 -0.71 16.48 18.56
N TYR A 688 -0.28 15.34 19.08
CA TYR A 688 1.10 14.84 18.90
C TYR A 688 1.53 14.82 17.45
N TYR A 689 0.74 14.20 16.57
CA TYR A 689 1.08 14.03 15.16
C TYR A 689 0.96 15.32 14.31
N THR A 690 0.51 16.42 14.89
CA THR A 690 0.58 17.74 14.24
C THR A 690 2.00 18.32 14.25
N GLY A 691 2.88 17.81 15.11
CA GLY A 691 4.22 18.35 15.33
C GLY A 691 4.23 19.71 16.06
N MET A 692 3.08 20.19 16.53
CA MET A 692 2.95 21.50 17.19
C MET A 692 3.58 21.49 18.57
N LYS A 693 4.15 22.65 18.94
CA LYS A 693 4.76 22.91 20.26
C LYS A 693 4.27 24.25 20.78
N GLY A 694 4.10 24.35 22.08
CA GLY A 694 3.75 25.60 22.76
C GLY A 694 2.27 26.00 22.68
N THR A 695 1.76 26.38 21.53
CA THR A 695 0.36 26.85 21.41
C THR A 695 -0.31 26.34 20.14
N ALA A 696 -1.64 26.14 20.21
CA ALA A 696 -2.51 25.80 19.08
C ALA A 696 -3.69 26.77 19.03
N THR A 697 -4.03 27.24 17.81
CA THR A 697 -5.20 28.07 17.59
C THR A 697 -6.28 27.25 16.90
N PHE A 698 -7.43 27.11 17.55
CA PHE A 698 -8.60 26.42 17.00
C PHE A 698 -9.54 27.45 16.38
N MET A 699 -9.99 27.20 15.17
CA MET A 699 -11.04 27.96 14.51
C MET A 699 -12.21 27.02 14.25
N ASP A 700 -13.40 27.37 14.72
CA ASP A 700 -14.60 26.57 14.52
C ASP A 700 -15.28 26.88 13.17
N ASP A 701 -16.35 26.15 12.87
CA ASP A 701 -17.16 26.24 11.65
C ASP A 701 -17.88 27.60 11.48
N LEU A 702 -17.97 28.39 12.55
CA LEU A 702 -18.50 29.76 12.53
C LEU A 702 -17.40 30.82 12.41
N GLY A 703 -16.14 30.41 12.36
CA GLY A 703 -14.96 31.28 12.28
C GLY A 703 -14.51 31.86 13.63
N ALA A 704 -15.09 31.40 14.74
CA ALA A 704 -14.63 31.80 16.07
C ALA A 704 -13.30 31.10 16.41
N THR A 705 -12.35 31.87 16.90
CA THR A 705 -11.00 31.38 17.22
C THR A 705 -10.76 31.32 18.71
N LYS A 706 -10.05 30.29 19.17
CA LYS A 706 -9.59 30.15 20.53
C LYS A 706 -8.19 29.58 20.59
N LYS A 707 -7.33 30.18 21.40
CA LYS A 707 -5.94 29.77 21.58
C LYS A 707 -5.80 28.89 22.84
N TYR A 708 -5.02 27.84 22.73
CA TYR A 708 -4.74 26.89 23.79
C TYR A 708 -3.22 26.71 23.95
N THR A 709 -2.78 26.45 25.17
CA THR A 709 -1.39 26.07 25.46
C THR A 709 -1.27 24.56 25.50
N LEU A 710 -0.32 24.00 24.75
CA LEU A 710 -0.02 22.58 24.76
C LEU A 710 0.82 22.21 25.97
N GLY A 711 0.41 21.17 26.69
CA GLY A 711 1.22 20.50 27.68
C GLY A 711 2.28 19.59 27.05
N VAL A 712 3.09 18.97 27.89
CA VAL A 712 4.14 18.00 27.48
C VAL A 712 3.54 16.72 26.85
N ASP A 713 2.29 16.41 27.15
CA ASP A 713 1.54 15.28 26.62
C ASP A 713 0.90 15.57 25.25
N HIS A 714 1.07 16.79 24.72
CA HIS A 714 0.46 17.27 23.49
C HIS A 714 -1.07 17.15 23.43
N ASN A 715 -1.75 17.06 24.55
CA ASN A 715 -3.21 16.99 24.64
C ASN A 715 -3.82 18.36 24.98
N ILE A 716 -5.00 18.61 24.42
CA ILE A 716 -5.81 19.80 24.72
C ILE A 716 -7.22 19.39 25.07
N GLN A 717 -7.81 20.01 26.09
CA GLN A 717 -9.23 19.86 26.38
C GLN A 717 -10.03 20.96 25.72
N ILE A 718 -11.06 20.58 24.99
CA ILE A 718 -12.03 21.48 24.35
C ILE A 718 -13.45 21.11 24.75
N THR A 719 -14.31 22.12 24.91
CA THR A 719 -15.74 21.89 25.00
C THR A 719 -16.38 22.19 23.67
N VAL A 720 -17.10 21.21 23.09
CA VAL A 720 -17.77 21.32 21.81
C VAL A 720 -19.23 20.95 21.92
N THR A 721 -20.11 21.73 21.29
CA THR A 721 -21.54 21.42 21.13
C THR A 721 -21.76 20.99 19.68
N ILE A 722 -22.22 19.74 19.49
CA ILE A 722 -22.50 19.15 18.19
C ILE A 722 -24.03 19.14 17.98
N PRO A 723 -24.56 19.72 16.88
CA PRO A 723 -25.98 19.76 16.63
C PRO A 723 -26.62 18.36 16.62
N ALA A 724 -27.91 18.29 16.91
CA ALA A 724 -28.72 17.07 16.80
C ALA A 724 -28.64 16.50 15.36
N SER A 725 -28.41 15.21 15.22
CA SER A 725 -28.28 14.52 13.92
C SER A 725 -27.42 15.32 12.93
N GLY A 726 -26.29 15.84 13.42
CA GLY A 726 -25.47 16.78 12.67
C GLY A 726 -23.97 16.59 12.88
N TYR A 727 -23.21 17.57 12.42
CA TYR A 727 -21.76 17.57 12.51
C TYR A 727 -21.24 18.96 12.90
N LYS A 728 -20.01 18.98 13.35
CA LYS A 728 -19.22 20.19 13.59
C LYS A 728 -17.77 19.93 13.17
N TRP A 729 -17.06 20.98 12.72
CA TRP A 729 -15.65 20.86 12.39
C TRP A 729 -14.83 22.00 12.98
N MET A 730 -13.53 21.75 13.11
CA MET A 730 -12.56 22.72 13.57
C MET A 730 -11.26 22.61 12.79
N VAL A 731 -10.62 23.75 12.49
CA VAL A 731 -9.27 23.82 11.92
C VAL A 731 -8.31 24.25 13.02
N ILE A 732 -7.09 23.69 12.99
CA ILE A 732 -6.05 23.97 13.98
C ILE A 732 -4.79 24.45 13.27
N ASN A 733 -4.25 25.59 13.74
CA ASN A 733 -3.04 26.24 13.23
C ASN A 733 -2.08 26.57 14.36
#